data_86008e1dbe4a05a542f362222c77f18a
#
_entry.id   86008e1dbe4a05a542f362222c77f18a
#
_cell.length_a   1.000
_cell.length_b   1.000
_cell.length_c   1.000
_cell.angle_alpha   90.00
_cell.angle_beta   90.00
_cell.angle_gamma   90.00
#
_symmetry.space_group_name_H-M   'P 1'
#
loop_
_entity.id
_entity.type
_entity.pdbx_description
1 polymer ?
#
loop_
_entity_poly.entity_id
_entity_poly.type
_entity_poly.pdbx_seq_one_letter_code
_entity_poly.pdbx_strand_id
1 'polypeptide(L)'
;MISVEGLSVEFNATPLFEDVSYVINKKDRIALVGKNGAGKSTMLKILAGLQSPTHGTVAIPKEVTIGYLPQVMILSDSRTVMGEAELAFEELFALKAKVERLNQELAERTDYESEDYHQLIDRFTHENDRYLMMGGANYQAEIERTLLGLGFSREDFERPTSEFSGGWRMRIELAKLLLRHPDVLLLDEPTNHLDIESIQWLENFLSTRANAVVLVSHDRAFLNNVTTRTIEITCGQIYDYKVKYDEFVVLRKERREQQLRAYENQQKQIQDTEDFIERFRYKATKAVQVQSRIKQLEKIQRIEVDEEDNSALRLKFAPATRSGNYPVICEDVRKAYGSHVVFQHVNLTIHRGEKVAFVGKNGEGKSTLVKCIMDEIAYDGKLTIGHNVQIGYFAQNQAQMLDENQTVFDTIDRVATGDIRLKIRDILGAFMFGGEASDKKVKVLSGGERTRLAMIKLLLEPVNLLILDEPTNHLDMRSKDVLKEAIREFDGTVILVSHDRDFLDGLVTKVYEFGGGQVKEHLGGIYEFLQKKKIESLNELQKGASLSFSPTAGSKADSKDAEQPSENKLSYEAQKELNKKLKKLERQVAECEASIEKKETEIAAVEAQMATPEGASNMELYEQHQQLKKQLDEIVEEWERVSIEWEELKTGNGQ
;
A
#
# COMPACT_ATOMS: atom_id res chain seq x y z
N MET A 1 -17.17 -10.51 -16.03
CA MET A 1 -17.04 -11.54 -15.00
C MET A 1 -16.06 -12.58 -15.51
N ILE A 2 -14.95 -12.80 -14.79
CA ILE A 2 -13.92 -13.80 -15.14
C ILE A 2 -14.07 -14.95 -14.16
N SER A 3 -14.14 -16.20 -14.64
CA SER A 3 -14.18 -17.40 -13.79
C SER A 3 -12.83 -18.12 -13.89
N VAL A 4 -12.28 -18.47 -12.74
CA VAL A 4 -11.08 -19.31 -12.60
C VAL A 4 -11.55 -20.64 -12.00
N GLU A 5 -11.27 -21.76 -12.68
CA GLU A 5 -11.77 -23.08 -12.30
C GLU A 5 -10.66 -24.12 -12.28
N GLY A 6 -10.44 -24.72 -11.11
CA GLY A 6 -9.50 -25.81 -10.90
C GLY A 6 -8.05 -25.48 -11.30
N LEU A 7 -7.62 -24.22 -11.14
CA LEU A 7 -6.34 -23.73 -11.63
C LEU A 7 -5.19 -24.31 -10.81
N SER A 8 -4.24 -24.97 -11.48
CA SER A 8 -3.01 -25.49 -10.86
C SER A 8 -1.79 -25.10 -11.66
N VAL A 9 -0.72 -24.75 -10.97
CA VAL A 9 0.57 -24.40 -11.59
C VAL A 9 1.69 -25.11 -10.86
N GLU A 10 2.55 -25.77 -11.63
CA GLU A 10 3.72 -26.50 -11.15
C GLU A 10 5.00 -25.97 -11.81
N PHE A 11 6.07 -25.87 -11.05
CA PHE A 11 7.43 -25.62 -11.54
C PHE A 11 8.37 -26.73 -11.07
N ASN A 12 9.02 -27.39 -12.00
CA ASN A 12 9.97 -28.49 -11.70
C ASN A 12 9.35 -29.57 -10.79
N ALA A 13 8.11 -29.97 -11.06
CA ALA A 13 7.33 -30.92 -10.26
C ALA A 13 7.03 -30.47 -8.81
N THR A 14 7.20 -29.18 -8.51
CA THR A 14 6.77 -28.59 -7.24
C THR A 14 5.54 -27.73 -7.51
N PRO A 15 4.39 -28.01 -6.88
CA PRO A 15 3.20 -27.23 -7.06
C PRO A 15 3.38 -25.84 -6.42
N LEU A 16 3.02 -24.80 -7.17
CA LEU A 16 2.98 -23.44 -6.68
C LEU A 16 1.63 -23.17 -6.00
N PHE A 17 0.56 -23.61 -6.65
CA PHE A 17 -0.79 -23.69 -6.11
C PHE A 17 -1.62 -24.75 -6.88
N GLU A 18 -2.60 -25.34 -6.21
CA GLU A 18 -3.40 -26.45 -6.71
C GLU A 18 -4.89 -26.21 -6.51
N ASP A 19 -5.69 -26.63 -7.51
CA ASP A 19 -7.16 -26.63 -7.49
C ASP A 19 -7.82 -25.31 -7.05
N VAL A 20 -7.30 -24.22 -7.59
CA VAL A 20 -7.72 -22.86 -7.25
C VAL A 20 -8.93 -22.47 -8.06
N SER A 21 -10.01 -22.05 -7.38
CA SER A 21 -11.24 -21.60 -8.03
C SER A 21 -11.80 -20.35 -7.38
N TYR A 22 -12.04 -19.30 -8.18
CA TYR A 22 -12.69 -18.07 -7.75
C TYR A 22 -13.22 -17.28 -8.94
N VAL A 23 -13.99 -16.23 -8.64
CA VAL A 23 -14.64 -15.41 -9.67
C VAL A 23 -14.31 -13.93 -9.43
N ILE A 24 -14.02 -13.21 -10.50
CA ILE A 24 -13.86 -11.75 -10.51
C ILE A 24 -15.11 -11.13 -11.12
N ASN A 25 -15.83 -10.32 -10.34
CA ASN A 25 -17.04 -9.63 -10.77
C ASN A 25 -16.72 -8.22 -11.29
N LYS A 26 -17.71 -7.60 -11.98
CA LYS A 26 -17.64 -6.17 -12.30
C LYS A 26 -17.55 -5.36 -11.01
N LYS A 27 -16.62 -4.40 -10.97
CA LYS A 27 -16.34 -3.54 -9.81
C LYS A 27 -15.71 -4.22 -8.59
N ASP A 28 -15.31 -5.49 -8.68
CA ASP A 28 -14.51 -6.11 -7.62
C ASP A 28 -13.15 -5.39 -7.50
N ARG A 29 -12.75 -5.11 -6.28
CA ARG A 29 -11.43 -4.54 -5.96
C ARG A 29 -10.72 -5.52 -5.04
N ILE A 30 -9.85 -6.33 -5.63
CA ILE A 30 -9.24 -7.50 -5.01
C ILE A 30 -7.78 -7.20 -4.69
N ALA A 31 -7.40 -7.36 -3.42
CA ALA A 31 -6.01 -7.50 -3.02
C ALA A 31 -5.57 -8.95 -3.17
N LEU A 32 -4.57 -9.23 -3.99
CA LEU A 32 -3.94 -10.54 -4.08
C LEU A 32 -2.70 -10.56 -3.18
N VAL A 33 -2.78 -11.29 -2.07
CA VAL A 33 -1.74 -11.30 -1.04
C VAL A 33 -1.14 -12.69 -0.85
N GLY A 34 0.05 -12.76 -0.26
CA GLY A 34 0.76 -14.01 0.00
C GLY A 34 2.27 -13.77 0.13
N LYS A 35 3.01 -14.77 0.59
CA LYS A 35 4.48 -14.71 0.71
C LYS A 35 5.13 -14.43 -0.65
N ASN A 36 6.37 -13.92 -0.65
CA ASN A 36 7.16 -13.83 -1.87
C ASN A 36 7.42 -15.25 -2.41
N GLY A 37 7.21 -15.42 -3.72
CA GLY A 37 7.26 -16.74 -4.35
C GLY A 37 5.96 -17.56 -4.27
N ALA A 38 4.90 -17.10 -3.59
CA ALA A 38 3.61 -17.82 -3.52
C ALA A 38 2.82 -17.87 -4.85
N GLY A 39 3.32 -17.20 -5.91
CA GLY A 39 2.66 -17.24 -7.23
C GLY A 39 1.77 -16.05 -7.57
N LYS A 40 1.82 -14.94 -6.82
CA LYS A 40 1.01 -13.74 -7.08
C LYS A 40 1.15 -13.22 -8.51
N SER A 41 2.38 -12.91 -8.93
CA SER A 41 2.67 -12.43 -10.30
C SER A 41 2.37 -13.50 -11.37
N THR A 42 2.54 -14.78 -11.05
CA THR A 42 2.17 -15.89 -11.94
C THR A 42 0.66 -15.93 -12.17
N MET A 43 -0.13 -15.76 -11.10
CA MET A 43 -1.58 -15.67 -11.18
C MET A 43 -2.01 -14.49 -12.07
N LEU A 44 -1.43 -13.30 -11.87
CA LEU A 44 -1.73 -12.14 -12.72
C LEU A 44 -1.37 -12.40 -14.20
N LYS A 45 -0.24 -13.06 -14.49
CA LYS A 45 0.14 -13.41 -15.88
C LYS A 45 -0.82 -14.40 -16.51
N ILE A 46 -1.33 -15.36 -15.74
CA ILE A 46 -2.32 -16.34 -16.23
C ILE A 46 -3.64 -15.63 -16.52
N LEU A 47 -4.11 -14.76 -15.62
CA LEU A 47 -5.32 -13.96 -15.86
C LEU A 47 -5.18 -13.03 -17.07
N ALA A 48 -3.96 -12.50 -17.31
CA ALA A 48 -3.66 -11.70 -18.50
C ALA A 48 -3.50 -12.52 -19.80
N GLY A 49 -3.55 -13.86 -19.72
CA GLY A 49 -3.34 -14.74 -20.88
C GLY A 49 -1.90 -14.83 -21.37
N LEU A 50 -0.92 -14.33 -20.57
CA LEU A 50 0.50 -14.33 -20.90
C LEU A 50 1.21 -15.64 -20.53
N GLN A 51 0.58 -16.44 -19.68
CA GLN A 51 1.11 -17.73 -19.23
C GLN A 51 -0.03 -18.73 -19.13
N SER A 52 0.19 -19.95 -19.64
CA SER A 52 -0.77 -21.04 -19.53
C SER A 52 -0.62 -21.73 -18.16
N PRO A 53 -1.72 -22.12 -17.52
CA PRO A 53 -1.69 -22.95 -16.32
C PRO A 53 -1.28 -24.39 -16.66
N THR A 54 -0.87 -25.17 -15.66
CA THR A 54 -0.58 -26.61 -15.81
C THR A 54 -1.90 -27.40 -15.94
N HIS A 55 -2.89 -27.07 -15.08
CA HIS A 55 -4.25 -27.62 -15.11
C HIS A 55 -5.26 -26.51 -14.85
N GLY A 56 -6.53 -26.79 -15.19
CA GLY A 56 -7.63 -25.85 -15.00
C GLY A 56 -7.81 -24.86 -16.16
N THR A 57 -8.78 -23.99 -16.03
CA THR A 57 -9.15 -23.03 -17.07
C THR A 57 -9.50 -21.67 -16.50
N VAL A 58 -9.22 -20.62 -17.27
CA VAL A 58 -9.68 -19.26 -17.01
C VAL A 58 -10.68 -18.88 -18.10
N ALA A 59 -11.95 -18.75 -17.73
CA ALA A 59 -13.01 -18.37 -18.64
C ALA A 59 -13.16 -16.85 -18.68
N ILE A 60 -12.77 -16.24 -19.80
CA ILE A 60 -12.87 -14.80 -20.06
C ILE A 60 -13.87 -14.60 -21.21
N PRO A 61 -14.98 -13.85 -20.98
CA PRO A 61 -15.88 -13.49 -22.07
C PRO A 61 -15.15 -12.66 -23.14
N LYS A 62 -15.49 -12.87 -24.40
CA LYS A 62 -14.82 -12.21 -25.55
C LYS A 62 -14.90 -10.68 -25.53
N GLU A 63 -15.88 -10.12 -24.85
CA GLU A 63 -16.12 -8.68 -24.75
C GLU A 63 -15.36 -8.02 -23.59
N VAL A 64 -14.72 -8.81 -22.73
CA VAL A 64 -14.00 -8.29 -21.54
C VAL A 64 -12.57 -7.94 -21.91
N THR A 65 -12.22 -6.68 -21.72
CA THR A 65 -10.87 -6.16 -21.93
C THR A 65 -10.07 -6.26 -20.64
N ILE A 66 -8.83 -6.77 -20.75
CA ILE A 66 -7.91 -6.91 -19.62
C ILE A 66 -6.70 -6.04 -19.85
N GLY A 67 -6.39 -5.21 -18.85
CA GLY A 67 -5.16 -4.43 -18.79
C GLY A 67 -4.22 -5.00 -17.74
N TYR A 68 -2.97 -5.26 -18.09
CA TYR A 68 -1.95 -5.80 -17.19
C TYR A 68 -0.73 -4.90 -17.12
N LEU A 69 -0.34 -4.52 -15.90
CA LEU A 69 0.90 -3.81 -15.60
C LEU A 69 1.90 -4.80 -14.98
N PRO A 70 2.94 -5.23 -15.71
CA PRO A 70 3.98 -6.08 -15.16
C PRO A 70 4.99 -5.29 -14.33
N GLN A 71 5.71 -5.98 -13.45
CA GLN A 71 6.75 -5.40 -12.60
C GLN A 71 7.96 -4.83 -13.37
N VAL A 72 8.25 -5.34 -14.56
CA VAL A 72 9.38 -4.89 -15.42
C VAL A 72 8.86 -4.67 -16.84
N MET A 73 9.19 -3.53 -17.43
CA MET A 73 8.74 -3.15 -18.77
C MET A 73 9.89 -2.75 -19.69
N ILE A 74 9.66 -2.94 -20.99
CA ILE A 74 10.52 -2.46 -22.09
C ILE A 74 9.71 -1.47 -22.92
N LEU A 75 10.08 -0.20 -22.85
CA LEU A 75 9.49 0.89 -23.66
C LEU A 75 10.26 1.13 -24.94
N SER A 76 9.57 1.61 -25.98
CA SER A 76 10.24 2.16 -27.16
C SER A 76 10.72 3.59 -26.87
N ASP A 77 11.99 3.88 -27.20
CA ASP A 77 12.65 5.16 -26.88
C ASP A 77 12.40 6.25 -27.95
N SER A 78 11.46 6.05 -28.87
CA SER A 78 11.36 6.87 -30.09
C SER A 78 10.29 7.98 -30.05
N ARG A 79 9.49 8.07 -28.97
CA ARG A 79 8.35 9.00 -28.89
C ARG A 79 8.46 9.96 -27.73
N THR A 80 7.66 11.05 -27.77
CA THR A 80 7.44 11.92 -26.61
C THR A 80 6.51 11.26 -25.60
N VAL A 81 6.48 11.79 -24.35
CA VAL A 81 5.57 11.32 -23.30
C VAL A 81 4.11 11.38 -23.76
N MET A 82 3.71 12.52 -24.37
CA MET A 82 2.37 12.70 -24.93
C MET A 82 2.10 11.69 -26.05
N GLY A 83 3.01 11.57 -27.02
CA GLY A 83 2.84 10.64 -28.14
C GLY A 83 2.81 9.17 -27.73
N GLU A 84 3.45 8.81 -26.62
CA GLU A 84 3.35 7.46 -26.06
C GLU A 84 2.00 7.24 -25.35
N ALA A 85 1.50 8.26 -24.62
CA ALA A 85 0.18 8.19 -23.99
C ALA A 85 -0.96 8.15 -25.01
N GLU A 86 -0.82 8.80 -26.15
CA GLU A 86 -1.80 8.78 -27.26
C GLU A 86 -2.02 7.38 -27.84
N LEU A 87 -1.06 6.45 -27.70
CA LEU A 87 -1.25 5.06 -28.13
C LEU A 87 -2.39 4.34 -27.37
N ALA A 88 -2.81 4.87 -26.23
CA ALA A 88 -4.00 4.36 -25.54
C ALA A 88 -5.28 4.54 -26.38
N PHE A 89 -5.29 5.52 -27.27
CA PHE A 89 -6.45 5.93 -28.10
C PHE A 89 -6.31 5.53 -29.58
N GLU A 90 -5.52 4.51 -29.88
CA GLU A 90 -5.28 4.07 -31.27
C GLU A 90 -6.57 3.75 -32.01
N GLU A 91 -7.53 3.09 -31.36
CA GLU A 91 -8.86 2.82 -31.94
C GLU A 91 -9.65 4.11 -32.20
N LEU A 92 -9.55 5.09 -31.30
CA LEU A 92 -10.20 6.37 -31.44
C LEU A 92 -9.63 7.16 -32.64
N PHE A 93 -8.31 7.12 -32.83
CA PHE A 93 -7.66 7.77 -33.99
C PHE A 93 -8.01 7.07 -35.30
N ALA A 94 -8.11 5.73 -35.30
CA ALA A 94 -8.58 5.00 -36.48
C ALA A 94 -10.02 5.39 -36.85
N LEU A 95 -10.88 5.53 -35.82
CA LEU A 95 -12.25 6.00 -36.01
C LEU A 95 -12.34 7.44 -36.49
N LYS A 96 -11.52 8.33 -35.91
CA LYS A 96 -11.39 9.74 -36.37
C LYS A 96 -11.02 9.82 -37.83
N ALA A 97 -9.98 9.08 -38.25
CA ALA A 97 -9.57 9.04 -39.64
C ALA A 97 -10.66 8.52 -40.56
N LYS A 98 -11.49 7.58 -40.10
CA LYS A 98 -12.65 7.09 -40.86
C LYS A 98 -13.74 8.16 -40.99
N VAL A 99 -14.06 8.86 -39.88
CA VAL A 99 -15.04 9.97 -39.89
C VAL A 99 -14.56 11.11 -40.81
N GLU A 100 -13.29 11.46 -40.75
CA GLU A 100 -12.70 12.50 -41.64
C GLU A 100 -12.80 12.11 -43.12
N ARG A 101 -12.52 10.83 -43.47
CA ARG A 101 -12.70 10.32 -44.85
C ARG A 101 -14.15 10.41 -45.31
N LEU A 102 -15.09 9.94 -44.48
CA LEU A 102 -16.51 10.02 -44.78
C LEU A 102 -16.98 11.46 -44.94
N ASN A 103 -16.48 12.39 -44.13
CA ASN A 103 -16.78 13.81 -44.24
C ASN A 103 -16.22 14.41 -45.55
N GLN A 104 -15.01 14.01 -45.96
CA GLN A 104 -14.43 14.43 -47.24
C GLN A 104 -15.22 13.86 -48.42
N GLU A 105 -15.62 12.57 -48.38
CA GLU A 105 -16.46 11.97 -49.42
C GLU A 105 -17.81 12.70 -49.54
N LEU A 106 -18.42 13.10 -48.43
CA LEU A 106 -19.66 13.88 -48.41
C LEU A 106 -19.47 15.27 -49.04
N ALA A 107 -18.33 15.93 -48.78
CA ALA A 107 -18.02 17.25 -49.36
C ALA A 107 -17.73 17.25 -50.86
N GLU A 108 -17.19 16.15 -51.38
CA GLU A 108 -16.84 16.00 -52.81
C GLU A 108 -18.03 15.57 -53.69
N ARG A 109 -19.10 15.01 -53.11
CA ARG A 109 -20.31 14.55 -53.84
C ARG A 109 -21.28 15.68 -54.05
N THR A 110 -21.93 15.64 -55.24
CA THR A 110 -22.93 16.63 -55.67
C THR A 110 -24.31 16.04 -55.92
N ASP A 111 -24.44 14.71 -55.72
CA ASP A 111 -25.66 13.91 -55.99
C ASP A 111 -26.54 13.76 -54.73
N TYR A 112 -26.93 14.88 -54.12
CA TYR A 112 -27.59 14.96 -52.81
C TYR A 112 -28.90 14.22 -52.67
N GLU A 113 -29.59 13.87 -53.78
CA GLU A 113 -30.85 13.15 -53.80
C GLU A 113 -30.68 11.62 -54.01
N SER A 114 -29.44 11.13 -54.14
CA SER A 114 -29.19 9.71 -54.38
C SER A 114 -29.32 8.92 -53.10
N GLU A 115 -29.81 7.67 -53.20
CA GLU A 115 -29.91 6.74 -52.08
C GLU A 115 -28.53 6.43 -51.49
N ASP A 116 -27.49 6.39 -52.32
CA ASP A 116 -26.08 6.22 -51.90
C ASP A 116 -25.56 7.38 -51.07
N TYR A 117 -26.00 8.63 -51.38
CA TYR A 117 -25.62 9.81 -50.58
C TYR A 117 -26.29 9.78 -49.19
N HIS A 118 -27.56 9.37 -49.13
CA HIS A 118 -28.24 9.20 -47.84
C HIS A 118 -27.61 8.09 -47.00
N GLN A 119 -27.23 6.96 -47.55
CA GLN A 119 -26.50 5.91 -46.84
C GLN A 119 -25.13 6.38 -46.38
N LEU A 120 -24.45 7.27 -47.11
CA LEU A 120 -23.18 7.85 -46.67
C LEU A 120 -23.35 8.79 -45.47
N ILE A 121 -24.43 9.60 -45.47
CA ILE A 121 -24.79 10.44 -44.31
C ILE A 121 -25.05 9.58 -43.07
N ASP A 122 -25.84 8.49 -43.22
CA ASP A 122 -26.16 7.58 -42.11
C ASP A 122 -24.89 6.93 -41.53
N ARG A 123 -23.96 6.51 -42.39
CA ARG A 123 -22.66 5.96 -41.97
C ARG A 123 -21.82 7.01 -41.28
N PHE A 124 -21.74 8.22 -41.81
CA PHE A 124 -21.00 9.32 -41.20
C PHE A 124 -21.57 9.64 -39.82
N THR A 125 -22.89 9.77 -39.68
CA THR A 125 -23.56 10.06 -38.42
C THR A 125 -23.28 8.97 -37.40
N HIS A 126 -23.43 7.70 -37.78
CA HIS A 126 -23.18 6.55 -36.91
C HIS A 126 -21.71 6.51 -36.40
N GLU A 127 -20.75 6.68 -37.31
CA GLU A 127 -19.33 6.64 -36.92
C GLU A 127 -18.92 7.90 -36.14
N ASN A 128 -19.50 9.06 -36.43
CA ASN A 128 -19.27 10.29 -35.67
C ASN A 128 -19.86 10.21 -34.26
N ASP A 129 -21.07 9.68 -34.10
CA ASP A 129 -21.67 9.46 -32.79
C ASP A 129 -20.84 8.47 -31.98
N ARG A 130 -20.36 7.39 -32.61
CA ARG A 130 -19.44 6.46 -31.99
C ARG A 130 -18.13 7.13 -31.54
N TYR A 131 -17.54 7.99 -32.37
CA TYR A 131 -16.36 8.78 -32.03
C TYR A 131 -16.59 9.69 -30.82
N LEU A 132 -17.73 10.38 -30.78
CA LEU A 132 -18.10 11.23 -29.64
C LEU A 132 -18.35 10.41 -28.37
N MET A 133 -19.05 9.28 -28.47
CA MET A 133 -19.29 8.37 -27.33
C MET A 133 -18.00 7.77 -26.76
N MET A 134 -16.99 7.53 -27.58
CA MET A 134 -15.66 7.07 -27.16
C MET A 134 -14.79 8.18 -26.57
N GLY A 135 -15.32 9.39 -26.37
CA GLY A 135 -14.60 10.50 -25.75
C GLY A 135 -13.71 11.29 -26.71
N GLY A 136 -13.98 11.21 -28.03
CA GLY A 136 -13.17 11.87 -29.06
C GLY A 136 -12.97 13.38 -28.93
N ALA A 137 -13.87 14.08 -28.24
CA ALA A 137 -13.74 15.50 -27.95
C ALA A 137 -12.82 15.82 -26.75
N ASN A 138 -12.58 14.85 -25.83
CA ASN A 138 -11.97 15.11 -24.52
C ASN A 138 -10.69 14.32 -24.24
N TYR A 139 -10.23 13.48 -25.18
CA TYR A 139 -9.09 12.57 -24.97
C TYR A 139 -7.80 13.31 -24.53
N GLN A 140 -7.54 14.49 -25.09
CA GLN A 140 -6.35 15.29 -24.73
C GLN A 140 -6.39 15.75 -23.27
N ALA A 141 -7.54 16.24 -22.80
CA ALA A 141 -7.73 16.64 -21.41
C ALA A 141 -7.60 15.44 -20.45
N GLU A 142 -8.02 14.27 -20.89
CA GLU A 142 -7.88 13.04 -20.11
C GLU A 142 -6.44 12.55 -20.02
N ILE A 143 -5.68 12.61 -21.13
CA ILE A 143 -4.23 12.35 -21.12
C ILE A 143 -3.53 13.33 -20.18
N GLU A 144 -3.76 14.64 -20.36
CA GLU A 144 -3.14 15.67 -19.52
C GLU A 144 -3.43 15.44 -18.03
N ARG A 145 -4.69 15.21 -17.68
CA ARG A 145 -5.10 14.93 -16.30
C ARG A 145 -4.43 13.67 -15.71
N THR A 146 -4.30 12.62 -16.50
CA THR A 146 -3.69 11.37 -16.07
C THR A 146 -2.18 11.51 -15.88
N LEU A 147 -1.50 12.16 -16.81
CA LEU A 147 -0.06 12.43 -16.72
C LEU A 147 0.27 13.35 -15.54
N LEU A 148 -0.48 14.45 -15.37
CA LEU A 148 -0.33 15.35 -14.21
C LEU A 148 -0.56 14.60 -12.89
N GLY A 149 -1.57 13.74 -12.84
CA GLY A 149 -1.86 12.90 -11.66
C GLY A 149 -0.75 11.91 -11.31
N LEU A 150 -0.01 11.44 -12.31
CA LEU A 150 1.15 10.57 -12.12
C LEU A 150 2.47 11.33 -11.91
N GLY A 151 2.39 12.66 -11.75
CA GLY A 151 3.50 13.52 -11.34
C GLY A 151 4.30 14.15 -12.47
N PHE A 152 3.90 13.99 -13.75
CA PHE A 152 4.52 14.71 -14.86
C PHE A 152 4.14 16.19 -14.82
N SER A 153 5.04 17.05 -15.26
CA SER A 153 4.75 18.46 -15.54
C SER A 153 4.31 18.63 -17.00
N ARG A 154 3.67 19.75 -17.34
CA ARG A 154 3.33 20.06 -18.73
C ARG A 154 4.55 20.18 -19.63
N GLU A 155 5.68 20.60 -19.08
CA GLU A 155 6.96 20.70 -19.79
C GLU A 155 7.51 19.33 -20.20
N ASP A 156 7.16 18.27 -19.46
CA ASP A 156 7.61 16.91 -19.75
C ASP A 156 6.86 16.26 -20.91
N PHE A 157 5.70 16.78 -21.31
CA PHE A 157 4.85 16.12 -22.31
C PHE A 157 5.49 15.99 -23.68
N GLU A 158 6.26 16.99 -24.09
CA GLU A 158 6.98 17.02 -25.39
C GLU A 158 8.38 16.41 -25.32
N ARG A 159 8.83 16.01 -24.14
CA ARG A 159 10.16 15.41 -23.97
C ARG A 159 10.18 13.95 -24.43
N PRO A 160 11.28 13.50 -25.04
CA PRO A 160 11.46 12.11 -25.45
C PRO A 160 11.46 11.16 -24.23
N THR A 161 10.81 10.01 -24.38
CA THR A 161 10.78 8.98 -23.31
C THR A 161 12.16 8.45 -22.93
N SER A 162 13.13 8.56 -23.85
CA SER A 162 14.54 8.16 -23.62
C SER A 162 15.26 8.98 -22.54
N GLU A 163 14.82 10.21 -22.28
CA GLU A 163 15.40 11.08 -21.25
C GLU A 163 14.96 10.71 -19.83
N PHE A 164 13.96 9.85 -19.69
CA PHE A 164 13.37 9.50 -18.41
C PHE A 164 13.96 8.21 -17.83
N SER A 165 14.08 8.18 -16.50
CA SER A 165 14.50 6.97 -15.78
C SER A 165 13.47 5.85 -15.91
N GLY A 166 13.87 4.60 -15.58
CA GLY A 166 12.99 3.44 -15.62
C GLY A 166 11.70 3.62 -14.82
N GLY A 167 11.76 4.27 -13.66
CA GLY A 167 10.58 4.56 -12.85
C GLY A 167 9.59 5.52 -13.52
N TRP A 168 10.07 6.55 -14.19
CA TRP A 168 9.24 7.47 -14.97
C TRP A 168 8.62 6.78 -16.20
N ARG A 169 9.38 5.92 -16.88
CA ARG A 169 8.87 5.11 -17.99
C ARG A 169 7.74 4.17 -17.53
N MET A 170 7.86 3.59 -16.33
CA MET A 170 6.79 2.79 -15.74
C MET A 170 5.51 3.60 -15.52
N ARG A 171 5.62 4.89 -15.11
CA ARG A 171 4.47 5.80 -14.96
C ARG A 171 3.79 6.08 -16.31
N ILE A 172 4.55 6.20 -17.42
CA ILE A 172 3.98 6.36 -18.76
C ILE A 172 3.15 5.14 -19.15
N GLU A 173 3.66 3.94 -18.92
CA GLU A 173 2.92 2.70 -19.18
C GLU A 173 1.68 2.56 -18.30
N LEU A 174 1.79 2.93 -17.03
CA LEU A 174 0.63 3.00 -16.14
C LEU A 174 -0.41 3.98 -16.68
N ALA A 175 0.01 5.18 -17.16
CA ALA A 175 -0.88 6.16 -17.79
C ALA A 175 -1.62 5.55 -18.99
N LYS A 176 -0.90 4.91 -19.91
CA LYS A 176 -1.48 4.24 -21.10
C LYS A 176 -2.50 3.19 -20.71
N LEU A 177 -2.17 2.39 -19.68
CA LEU A 177 -3.05 1.34 -19.19
C LEU A 177 -4.34 1.93 -18.60
N LEU A 178 -4.23 2.98 -17.78
CA LEU A 178 -5.39 3.64 -17.16
C LEU A 178 -6.28 4.32 -18.19
N LEU A 179 -5.68 4.95 -19.22
CA LEU A 179 -6.38 5.65 -20.31
C LEU A 179 -7.17 4.70 -21.23
N ARG A 180 -6.78 3.43 -21.32
CA ARG A 180 -7.53 2.42 -22.08
C ARG A 180 -8.84 1.99 -21.43
N HIS A 181 -9.07 2.34 -20.16
CA HIS A 181 -10.26 1.97 -19.38
C HIS A 181 -10.66 0.49 -19.48
N PRO A 182 -9.76 -0.46 -19.26
CA PRO A 182 -10.10 -1.88 -19.39
C PRO A 182 -11.15 -2.29 -18.35
N ASP A 183 -11.91 -3.36 -18.66
CA ASP A 183 -12.90 -3.92 -17.75
C ASP A 183 -12.27 -4.53 -16.51
N VAL A 184 -11.05 -5.07 -16.63
CA VAL A 184 -10.29 -5.65 -15.53
C VAL A 184 -8.85 -5.13 -15.57
N LEU A 185 -8.43 -4.46 -14.52
CA LEU A 185 -7.06 -4.00 -14.30
C LEU A 185 -6.31 -4.99 -13.42
N LEU A 186 -5.19 -5.49 -13.91
CA LEU A 186 -4.27 -6.36 -13.19
C LEU A 186 -2.97 -5.58 -12.94
N LEU A 187 -2.71 -5.24 -11.68
CA LEU A 187 -1.59 -4.37 -11.30
C LEU A 187 -0.63 -5.11 -10.38
N ASP A 188 0.63 -5.23 -10.80
CA ASP A 188 1.72 -5.85 -10.01
C ASP A 188 2.66 -4.76 -9.50
N GLU A 189 2.59 -4.44 -8.20
CA GLU A 189 3.36 -3.42 -7.50
C GLU A 189 3.29 -2.01 -8.16
N PRO A 190 2.09 -1.44 -8.40
CA PRO A 190 1.96 -0.16 -9.12
C PRO A 190 2.47 1.04 -8.31
N THR A 191 2.63 0.91 -7.00
CA THR A 191 3.12 1.97 -6.10
C THR A 191 4.64 2.15 -6.16
N ASN A 192 5.37 1.16 -6.68
CA ASN A 192 6.81 1.27 -6.84
C ASN A 192 7.14 2.46 -7.76
N HIS A 193 8.09 3.28 -7.34
CA HIS A 193 8.54 4.49 -8.04
C HIS A 193 7.53 5.65 -8.11
N LEU A 194 6.36 5.56 -7.47
CA LEU A 194 5.44 6.69 -7.33
C LEU A 194 5.77 7.49 -6.05
N ASP A 195 5.60 8.81 -6.14
CA ASP A 195 5.62 9.66 -4.95
C ASP A 195 4.26 9.66 -4.24
N ILE A 196 4.22 10.18 -3.03
CA ILE A 196 3.02 10.13 -2.17
C ILE A 196 1.80 10.78 -2.86
N GLU A 197 1.99 11.89 -3.59
CA GLU A 197 0.90 12.59 -4.29
C GLU A 197 0.36 11.73 -5.44
N SER A 198 1.24 11.11 -6.23
CA SER A 198 0.86 10.20 -7.32
C SER A 198 0.18 8.93 -6.79
N ILE A 199 0.62 8.40 -5.63
CA ILE A 199 -0.05 7.27 -4.97
C ILE A 199 -1.47 7.65 -4.57
N GLN A 200 -1.68 8.82 -3.93
CA GLN A 200 -3.02 9.29 -3.54
C GLN A 200 -3.93 9.52 -4.75
N TRP A 201 -3.38 10.07 -5.82
CA TRP A 201 -4.12 10.23 -7.07
C TRP A 201 -4.54 8.88 -7.66
N LEU A 202 -3.62 7.90 -7.68
CA LEU A 202 -3.91 6.54 -8.15
C LEU A 202 -4.95 5.84 -7.29
N GLU A 203 -4.88 5.96 -5.96
CA GLU A 203 -5.90 5.47 -5.01
C GLU A 203 -7.29 6.00 -5.38
N ASN A 204 -7.39 7.31 -5.59
CA ASN A 204 -8.65 7.97 -5.96
C ASN A 204 -9.14 7.51 -7.33
N PHE A 205 -8.26 7.38 -8.32
CA PHE A 205 -8.60 6.88 -9.65
C PHE A 205 -9.13 5.45 -9.58
N LEU A 206 -8.43 4.53 -8.93
CA LEU A 206 -8.82 3.11 -8.82
C LEU A 206 -10.11 2.94 -8.00
N SER A 207 -10.33 3.75 -6.97
CA SER A 207 -11.54 3.68 -6.16
C SER A 207 -12.78 4.28 -6.83
N THR A 208 -12.63 5.26 -7.72
CA THR A 208 -13.77 5.98 -8.30
C THR A 208 -14.05 5.64 -9.76
N ARG A 209 -13.02 5.43 -10.58
CA ARG A 209 -13.13 5.32 -12.05
C ARG A 209 -12.88 3.93 -12.60
N ALA A 210 -12.01 3.12 -11.95
CA ALA A 210 -11.72 1.78 -12.44
C ALA A 210 -12.92 0.84 -12.27
N ASN A 211 -13.06 -0.11 -13.20
CA ASN A 211 -14.02 -1.21 -13.11
C ASN A 211 -13.49 -2.27 -12.10
N ALA A 212 -13.24 -3.50 -12.51
CA ALA A 212 -12.63 -4.50 -11.65
C ALA A 212 -11.11 -4.27 -11.56
N VAL A 213 -10.55 -4.43 -10.36
CA VAL A 213 -9.10 -4.30 -10.11
C VAL A 213 -8.62 -5.53 -9.34
N VAL A 214 -7.53 -6.14 -9.80
CA VAL A 214 -6.76 -7.13 -9.04
C VAL A 214 -5.38 -6.53 -8.80
N LEU A 215 -5.03 -6.37 -7.54
CA LEU A 215 -3.90 -5.59 -7.10
C LEU A 215 -2.94 -6.43 -6.26
N VAL A 216 -1.67 -6.47 -6.63
CA VAL A 216 -0.57 -6.93 -5.78
C VAL A 216 0.19 -5.69 -5.33
N SER A 217 0.33 -5.47 -4.03
CA SER A 217 1.14 -4.39 -3.47
C SER A 217 1.67 -4.75 -2.08
N HIS A 218 2.80 -4.15 -1.73
CA HIS A 218 3.39 -4.18 -0.40
C HIS A 218 3.15 -2.87 0.39
N ASP A 219 2.27 -2.00 -0.09
CA ASP A 219 1.78 -0.81 0.61
C ASP A 219 0.42 -1.11 1.25
N ARG A 220 0.38 -1.22 2.59
CA ARG A 220 -0.85 -1.54 3.36
C ARG A 220 -1.90 -0.45 3.23
N ALA A 221 -1.50 0.81 3.33
CA ALA A 221 -2.41 1.94 3.22
C ALA A 221 -3.09 1.96 1.84
N PHE A 222 -2.30 1.72 0.78
CA PHE A 222 -2.81 1.63 -0.58
C PHE A 222 -3.81 0.48 -0.75
N LEU A 223 -3.49 -0.72 -0.26
CA LEU A 223 -4.41 -1.86 -0.29
C LEU A 223 -5.71 -1.54 0.43
N ASN A 224 -5.63 -0.99 1.64
CA ASN A 224 -6.79 -0.67 2.46
C ASN A 224 -7.72 0.39 1.85
N ASN A 225 -7.13 1.39 1.18
CA ASN A 225 -7.88 2.48 0.55
C ASN A 225 -8.55 2.05 -0.77
N VAL A 226 -7.95 1.12 -1.51
CA VAL A 226 -8.43 0.72 -2.83
C VAL A 226 -9.29 -0.55 -2.78
N THR A 227 -8.92 -1.56 -1.98
CA THR A 227 -9.52 -2.88 -2.06
C THR A 227 -10.66 -3.11 -1.06
N THR A 228 -11.62 -3.94 -1.48
CA THR A 228 -12.77 -4.34 -0.66
C THR A 228 -12.84 -5.85 -0.43
N ARG A 229 -11.95 -6.60 -1.08
CA ARG A 229 -11.87 -8.05 -1.03
C ARG A 229 -10.41 -8.47 -1.06
N THR A 230 -10.04 -9.44 -0.24
CA THR A 230 -8.66 -9.93 -0.15
C THR A 230 -8.61 -11.41 -0.46
N ILE A 231 -7.76 -11.80 -1.42
CA ILE A 231 -7.49 -13.19 -1.77
C ILE A 231 -6.07 -13.52 -1.34
N GLU A 232 -5.92 -14.48 -0.45
CA GLU A 232 -4.63 -14.95 0.04
C GLU A 232 -4.21 -16.24 -0.65
N ILE A 233 -2.95 -16.27 -1.16
CA ILE A 233 -2.29 -17.48 -1.62
C ILE A 233 -1.32 -17.95 -0.52
N THR A 234 -1.59 -19.11 0.08
CA THR A 234 -0.74 -19.69 1.13
C THR A 234 -0.80 -21.22 1.09
N CYS A 235 0.34 -21.89 1.29
CA CYS A 235 0.47 -23.35 1.22
C CYS A 235 -0.17 -23.97 -0.03
N GLY A 236 0.02 -23.34 -1.19
CA GLY A 236 -0.55 -23.81 -2.47
C GLY A 236 -2.05 -23.66 -2.64
N GLN A 237 -2.76 -23.09 -1.68
CA GLN A 237 -4.21 -22.89 -1.70
C GLN A 237 -4.60 -21.41 -1.71
N ILE A 238 -5.84 -21.14 -2.10
CA ILE A 238 -6.42 -19.79 -2.07
C ILE A 238 -7.49 -19.71 -0.97
N TYR A 239 -7.46 -18.58 -0.25
CA TYR A 239 -8.48 -18.19 0.71
C TYR A 239 -9.06 -16.84 0.33
N ASP A 240 -10.37 -16.79 0.17
CA ASP A 240 -11.10 -15.61 -0.30
C ASP A 240 -11.84 -14.94 0.87
N TYR A 241 -11.44 -13.71 1.19
CA TYR A 241 -12.02 -12.90 2.26
C TYR A 241 -12.72 -11.68 1.64
N LYS A 242 -14.02 -11.56 1.88
CA LYS A 242 -14.83 -10.42 1.41
C LYS A 242 -14.71 -9.22 2.36
N VAL A 243 -13.49 -8.89 2.73
CA VAL A 243 -13.15 -7.80 3.67
C VAL A 243 -11.92 -7.04 3.18
N LYS A 244 -11.72 -5.85 3.73
CA LYS A 244 -10.53 -5.03 3.51
C LYS A 244 -9.27 -5.68 4.10
N TYR A 245 -8.11 -5.15 3.72
CA TYR A 245 -6.82 -5.72 4.10
C TYR A 245 -6.60 -5.76 5.63
N ASP A 246 -6.96 -4.71 6.38
CA ASP A 246 -6.76 -4.69 7.85
C ASP A 246 -7.61 -5.74 8.57
N GLU A 247 -8.89 -5.86 8.18
CA GLU A 247 -9.79 -6.90 8.71
C GLU A 247 -9.30 -8.30 8.33
N PHE A 248 -8.78 -8.46 7.10
CA PHE A 248 -8.16 -9.71 6.66
C PHE A 248 -7.00 -10.12 7.56
N VAL A 249 -6.13 -9.19 7.98
CA VAL A 249 -4.99 -9.50 8.86
C VAL A 249 -5.47 -10.11 10.19
N VAL A 250 -6.57 -9.59 10.75
CA VAL A 250 -7.17 -10.14 11.98
C VAL A 250 -7.73 -11.55 11.73
N LEU A 251 -8.57 -11.71 10.70
CA LEU A 251 -9.18 -12.99 10.36
C LEU A 251 -8.13 -14.07 10.00
N ARG A 252 -7.06 -13.66 9.33
CA ARG A 252 -5.93 -14.54 9.03
C ARG A 252 -5.27 -15.06 10.30
N LYS A 253 -5.06 -14.20 11.28
CA LYS A 253 -4.48 -14.58 12.58
C LYS A 253 -5.36 -15.60 13.30
N GLU A 254 -6.66 -15.36 13.37
CA GLU A 254 -7.61 -16.27 13.99
C GLU A 254 -7.65 -17.65 13.30
N ARG A 255 -7.73 -17.64 11.96
CA ARG A 255 -7.69 -18.89 11.17
C ARG A 255 -6.42 -19.68 11.44
N ARG A 256 -5.29 -19.00 11.49
CA ARG A 256 -4.00 -19.63 11.73
C ARG A 256 -3.91 -20.24 13.13
N GLU A 257 -4.40 -19.56 14.14
CA GLU A 257 -4.47 -20.14 15.50
C GLU A 257 -5.32 -21.41 15.53
N GLN A 258 -6.43 -21.43 14.80
CA GLN A 258 -7.26 -22.64 14.65
C GLN A 258 -6.51 -23.76 13.91
N GLN A 259 -5.80 -23.43 12.81
CA GLN A 259 -5.00 -24.41 12.08
C GLN A 259 -3.86 -24.96 12.93
N LEU A 260 -3.18 -24.12 13.72
CA LEU A 260 -2.11 -24.55 14.62
C LEU A 260 -2.63 -25.54 15.67
N ARG A 261 -3.76 -25.22 16.32
CA ARG A 261 -4.41 -26.13 17.27
C ARG A 261 -4.82 -27.47 16.63
N ALA A 262 -5.36 -27.40 15.40
CA ALA A 262 -5.71 -28.60 14.64
C ALA A 262 -4.48 -29.45 14.29
N TYR A 263 -3.38 -28.80 13.89
CA TYR A 263 -2.09 -29.44 13.63
C TYR A 263 -1.52 -30.12 14.87
N GLU A 264 -1.46 -29.42 16.01
CA GLU A 264 -0.98 -29.98 17.26
C GLU A 264 -1.80 -31.20 17.71
N ASN A 265 -3.13 -31.13 17.58
CA ASN A 265 -4.01 -32.26 17.87
C ASN A 265 -3.75 -33.42 16.90
N GLN A 266 -3.57 -33.16 15.61
CA GLN A 266 -3.26 -34.19 14.62
C GLN A 266 -1.88 -34.82 14.89
N GLN A 267 -0.85 -34.02 15.20
CA GLN A 267 0.48 -34.53 15.54
C GLN A 267 0.44 -35.43 16.77
N LYS A 268 -0.32 -35.04 17.80
CA LYS A 268 -0.53 -35.90 18.98
C LYS A 268 -1.20 -37.21 18.62
N GLN A 269 -2.23 -37.22 17.78
CA GLN A 269 -2.89 -38.43 17.31
C GLN A 269 -1.95 -39.33 16.48
N ILE A 270 -1.12 -38.72 15.65
CA ILE A 270 -0.10 -39.43 14.86
C ILE A 270 0.90 -40.08 15.82
N GLN A 271 1.45 -39.35 16.79
CA GLN A 271 2.40 -39.83 17.77
C GLN A 271 1.83 -40.97 18.60
N ASP A 272 0.60 -40.81 19.13
CA ASP A 272 -0.10 -41.87 19.90
C ASP A 272 -0.29 -43.15 19.08
N THR A 273 -0.51 -42.97 17.75
CA THR A 273 -0.71 -44.12 16.83
C THR A 273 0.63 -44.77 16.50
N GLU A 274 1.69 -44.01 16.31
CA GLU A 274 3.05 -44.50 16.09
C GLU A 274 3.57 -45.24 17.31
N ASP A 275 3.39 -44.69 18.51
CA ASP A 275 3.73 -45.33 19.78
C ASP A 275 2.98 -46.65 19.98
N PHE A 276 1.69 -46.71 19.62
CA PHE A 276 0.95 -47.95 19.64
C PHE A 276 1.51 -48.99 18.67
N ILE A 277 1.84 -48.60 17.44
CA ILE A 277 2.43 -49.46 16.40
C ILE A 277 3.77 -50.00 16.90
N GLU A 278 4.66 -49.16 17.42
CA GLU A 278 5.98 -49.56 17.91
C GLU A 278 5.89 -50.55 19.06
N ARG A 279 5.03 -50.24 20.05
CA ARG A 279 4.82 -51.08 21.24
C ARG A 279 4.26 -52.47 20.94
N PHE A 280 3.42 -52.60 19.91
CA PHE A 280 2.70 -53.84 19.60
C PHE A 280 3.15 -54.49 18.28
N ARG A 281 4.11 -53.97 17.57
CA ARG A 281 4.61 -54.44 16.26
C ARG A 281 5.00 -55.92 16.25
N TYR A 282 5.58 -56.39 17.35
CA TYR A 282 6.06 -57.78 17.47
C TYR A 282 5.13 -58.75 18.15
N LYS A 283 3.91 -58.32 18.53
CA LYS A 283 2.90 -59.18 19.19
C LYS A 283 1.96 -59.79 18.17
N ALA A 284 2.05 -61.09 17.94
CA ALA A 284 1.22 -61.81 16.94
C ALA A 284 -0.29 -61.61 17.16
N THR A 285 -0.77 -61.56 18.42
CA THR A 285 -2.17 -61.35 18.79
C THR A 285 -2.70 -59.95 18.43
N LYS A 286 -1.83 -58.98 18.14
CA LYS A 286 -2.18 -57.59 17.81
C LYS A 286 -1.88 -57.23 16.35
N ALA A 287 -1.38 -58.18 15.53
CA ALA A 287 -0.95 -57.93 14.15
C ALA A 287 -2.02 -57.26 13.26
N VAL A 288 -3.28 -57.71 13.37
CA VAL A 288 -4.41 -57.12 12.60
C VAL A 288 -4.68 -55.68 13.00
N GLN A 289 -4.62 -55.38 14.32
CA GLN A 289 -4.82 -54.01 14.84
C GLN A 289 -3.67 -53.06 14.42
N VAL A 290 -2.44 -53.55 14.48
CA VAL A 290 -1.26 -52.78 14.02
C VAL A 290 -1.35 -52.47 12.52
N GLN A 291 -1.68 -53.44 11.67
CA GLN A 291 -1.87 -53.19 10.26
C GLN A 291 -3.01 -52.20 9.95
N SER A 292 -4.12 -52.28 10.70
CA SER A 292 -5.21 -51.30 10.57
C SER A 292 -4.76 -49.90 10.93
N ARG A 293 -3.95 -49.72 11.98
CA ARG A 293 -3.41 -48.43 12.40
C ARG A 293 -2.39 -47.89 11.40
N ILE A 294 -1.52 -48.71 10.80
CA ILE A 294 -0.60 -48.31 9.72
C ILE A 294 -1.39 -47.78 8.54
N LYS A 295 -2.43 -48.51 8.11
CA LYS A 295 -3.31 -48.05 7.00
C LYS A 295 -4.08 -46.76 7.32
N GLN A 296 -4.41 -46.50 8.59
CA GLN A 296 -4.98 -45.24 9.03
C GLN A 296 -3.96 -44.11 8.92
N LEU A 297 -2.72 -44.31 9.39
CA LEU A 297 -1.61 -43.34 9.28
C LEU A 297 -1.31 -42.97 7.82
N GLU A 298 -1.29 -43.96 6.90
CA GLU A 298 -1.07 -43.74 5.48
C GLU A 298 -2.17 -42.90 4.80
N LYS A 299 -3.40 -42.92 5.37
CA LYS A 299 -4.55 -42.17 4.85
C LYS A 299 -4.70 -40.77 5.45
N ILE A 300 -3.96 -40.46 6.51
CA ILE A 300 -4.04 -39.13 7.14
C ILE A 300 -3.40 -38.10 6.22
N GLN A 301 -4.21 -37.17 5.72
CA GLN A 301 -3.71 -35.95 5.11
C GLN A 301 -3.11 -35.08 6.19
N ARG A 302 -1.81 -34.83 6.10
CA ARG A 302 -1.11 -33.99 7.07
C ARG A 302 -1.53 -32.54 6.88
N ILE A 303 -1.91 -31.89 7.98
CA ILE A 303 -2.24 -30.47 7.98
C ILE A 303 -0.94 -29.69 7.80
N GLU A 304 -0.82 -28.93 6.74
CA GLU A 304 0.27 -27.99 6.54
C GLU A 304 -0.11 -26.68 7.23
N VAL A 305 0.74 -26.24 8.14
CA VAL A 305 0.60 -24.95 8.82
C VAL A 305 1.65 -24.03 8.24
N ASP A 306 1.22 -22.84 7.84
CA ASP A 306 2.14 -21.79 7.41
C ASP A 306 3.06 -21.43 8.58
N GLU A 307 4.34 -21.81 8.47
CA GLU A 307 5.33 -21.46 9.47
C GLU A 307 5.45 -19.94 9.57
N GLU A 308 4.91 -19.36 10.63
CA GLU A 308 5.31 -18.04 11.06
C GLU A 308 6.61 -18.21 11.82
N ASP A 309 7.61 -17.70 11.27
CA ASP A 309 8.82 -17.44 12.03
C ASP A 309 8.49 -16.29 13.01
N ASN A 310 8.01 -16.67 14.18
CA ASN A 310 7.61 -15.77 15.27
C ASN A 310 8.82 -15.20 16.02
N SER A 311 10.03 -15.32 15.46
CA SER A 311 11.15 -14.60 16.01
C SER A 311 10.87 -13.10 15.81
N ALA A 312 10.26 -12.48 16.82
CA ALA A 312 10.35 -11.04 17.04
C ALA A 312 11.84 -10.71 17.18
N LEU A 313 12.53 -10.65 16.05
CA LEU A 313 13.96 -10.41 16.04
C LEU A 313 14.17 -8.95 16.46
N ARG A 314 14.59 -8.75 17.69
CA ARG A 314 15.14 -7.48 18.14
C ARG A 314 16.55 -7.36 17.59
N LEU A 315 16.68 -6.66 16.49
CA LEU A 315 17.96 -6.34 15.88
C LEU A 315 18.67 -5.34 16.80
N LYS A 316 19.69 -5.80 17.51
CA LYS A 316 20.55 -4.89 18.28
C LYS A 316 21.64 -4.36 17.38
N PHE A 317 21.65 -3.05 17.21
CA PHE A 317 22.72 -2.37 16.48
C PHE A 317 24.05 -2.50 17.20
N ALA A 318 25.13 -2.50 16.42
CA ALA A 318 26.47 -2.45 16.99
C ALA A 318 26.65 -1.13 17.77
N PRO A 319 27.26 -1.15 18.97
CA PRO A 319 27.49 0.06 19.74
C PRO A 319 28.45 0.98 18.97
N ALA A 320 27.98 2.20 18.67
CA ALA A 320 28.77 3.24 18.04
C ALA A 320 29.17 4.33 19.04
N THR A 321 30.21 5.07 18.72
CA THR A 321 30.61 6.23 19.52
C THR A 321 29.53 7.30 19.51
N ARG A 322 29.33 8.01 20.64
CA ARG A 322 28.31 9.06 20.73
C ARG A 322 28.67 10.26 19.84
N SER A 323 27.78 10.63 18.92
CA SER A 323 27.94 11.83 18.08
C SER A 323 27.75 13.13 18.83
N GLY A 324 28.17 14.26 18.23
CA GLY A 324 27.84 15.60 18.70
C GLY A 324 26.32 15.85 18.73
N ASN A 325 25.89 16.99 19.30
CA ASN A 325 24.47 17.33 19.44
C ASN A 325 23.78 17.62 18.10
N TYR A 326 24.53 18.05 17.10
CA TYR A 326 24.06 18.43 15.78
C TYR A 326 24.82 17.60 14.73
N PRO A 327 24.34 16.40 14.38
CA PRO A 327 24.99 15.55 13.38
C PRO A 327 25.06 16.17 11.99
N VAL A 328 24.05 16.94 11.58
CA VAL A 328 24.00 17.61 10.27
C VAL A 328 23.48 19.03 10.44
N ILE A 329 24.21 20.01 9.90
CA ILE A 329 23.80 21.42 9.81
C ILE A 329 24.00 21.89 8.37
N CYS A 330 22.95 22.37 7.74
CA CYS A 330 22.97 23.01 6.43
C CYS A 330 22.65 24.50 6.61
N GLU A 331 23.53 25.38 6.11
CA GLU A 331 23.38 26.84 6.13
C GLU A 331 23.47 27.33 4.67
N ASP A 332 22.36 27.83 4.16
CA ASP A 332 22.25 28.39 2.82
C ASP A 332 22.76 27.46 1.69
N VAL A 333 22.48 26.17 1.81
CA VAL A 333 22.97 25.17 0.85
C VAL A 333 22.19 25.27 -0.44
N ARG A 334 22.92 25.30 -1.59
CA ARG A 334 22.40 25.37 -2.94
C ARG A 334 23.03 24.30 -3.81
N LYS A 335 22.23 23.69 -4.69
CA LYS A 335 22.71 22.77 -5.72
C LYS A 335 22.06 23.06 -7.06
N ALA A 336 22.88 23.14 -8.10
CA ALA A 336 22.44 23.25 -9.48
C ALA A 336 23.23 22.29 -10.38
N TYR A 337 22.61 21.82 -11.45
CA TYR A 337 23.22 21.09 -12.55
C TYR A 337 23.09 21.92 -13.83
N GLY A 338 24.19 22.59 -14.24
CA GLY A 338 24.15 23.54 -15.32
C GLY A 338 23.20 24.71 -15.02
N SER A 339 22.19 24.93 -15.85
CA SER A 339 21.16 25.97 -15.65
C SER A 339 20.01 25.51 -14.72
N HIS A 340 19.88 24.21 -14.45
CA HIS A 340 18.81 23.67 -13.61
C HIS A 340 19.16 23.75 -12.13
N VAL A 341 18.42 24.57 -11.37
CA VAL A 341 18.56 24.69 -9.92
C VAL A 341 17.68 23.62 -9.28
N VAL A 342 18.30 22.68 -8.54
CA VAL A 342 17.57 21.60 -7.85
C VAL A 342 16.98 22.12 -6.54
N PHE A 343 17.79 22.81 -5.74
CA PHE A 343 17.33 23.51 -4.54
C PHE A 343 18.27 24.68 -4.21
N GLN A 344 17.72 25.64 -3.49
CA GLN A 344 18.45 26.83 -3.03
C GLN A 344 17.98 27.25 -1.64
N HIS A 345 18.88 27.94 -0.92
CA HIS A 345 18.62 28.47 0.43
C HIS A 345 18.15 27.38 1.43
N VAL A 346 18.74 26.19 1.33
CA VAL A 346 18.39 25.08 2.26
C VAL A 346 19.04 25.35 3.61
N ASN A 347 18.19 25.55 4.61
CA ASN A 347 18.59 25.73 6.00
C ASN A 347 17.90 24.64 6.82
N LEU A 348 18.68 23.69 7.35
CA LEU A 348 18.15 22.63 8.20
C LEU A 348 19.18 22.25 9.27
N THR A 349 18.67 21.87 10.43
CA THR A 349 19.50 21.37 11.54
C THR A 349 18.86 20.10 12.08
N ILE A 350 19.62 19.01 12.07
CA ILE A 350 19.19 17.73 12.61
C ILE A 350 19.87 17.52 13.95
N HIS A 351 19.07 17.23 14.98
CA HIS A 351 19.57 16.97 16.33
C HIS A 351 19.88 15.47 16.49
N ARG A 352 20.79 15.17 17.41
CA ARG A 352 21.12 13.80 17.74
C ARG A 352 19.90 13.05 18.27
N GLY A 353 19.69 11.82 17.75
CA GLY A 353 18.57 10.96 18.12
C GLY A 353 17.25 11.32 17.41
N GLU A 354 17.23 12.40 16.59
CA GLU A 354 16.06 12.67 15.75
C GLU A 354 15.94 11.64 14.61
N LYS A 355 14.70 11.27 14.32
CA LYS A 355 14.35 10.48 13.16
C LYS A 355 13.51 11.35 12.24
N VAL A 356 14.09 11.74 11.11
CA VAL A 356 13.50 12.70 10.18
C VAL A 356 13.20 12.06 8.82
N ALA A 357 12.12 12.51 8.17
CA ALA A 357 11.79 12.09 6.81
C ALA A 357 12.05 13.21 5.81
N PHE A 358 12.63 12.86 4.65
CA PHE A 358 12.70 13.73 3.48
C PHE A 358 11.60 13.29 2.51
N VAL A 359 10.62 14.15 2.26
CA VAL A 359 9.42 13.90 1.47
C VAL A 359 9.28 14.94 0.36
N GLY A 360 8.65 14.59 -0.74
CA GLY A 360 8.43 15.48 -1.89
C GLY A 360 8.34 14.70 -3.19
N LYS A 361 8.04 15.36 -4.28
CA LYS A 361 7.95 14.73 -5.61
C LYS A 361 9.28 14.12 -6.03
N ASN A 362 9.22 13.19 -6.97
CA ASN A 362 10.42 12.63 -7.55
C ASN A 362 11.11 13.70 -8.41
N GLY A 363 12.44 13.82 -8.26
CA GLY A 363 13.24 14.85 -8.92
C GLY A 363 13.46 16.13 -8.11
N GLU A 364 12.77 16.35 -7.00
CA GLU A 364 12.89 17.57 -6.16
C GLU A 364 14.17 17.63 -5.30
N GLY A 365 15.11 16.72 -5.52
CA GLY A 365 16.45 16.82 -4.93
C GLY A 365 16.66 16.11 -3.58
N LYS A 366 15.75 15.25 -3.12
CA LYS A 366 15.90 14.48 -1.87
C LYS A 366 17.22 13.71 -1.81
N SER A 367 17.45 12.81 -2.74
CA SER A 367 18.71 12.03 -2.85
C SER A 367 19.91 12.91 -3.21
N THR A 368 19.69 14.07 -3.86
CA THR A 368 20.75 15.04 -4.14
C THR A 368 21.25 15.67 -2.85
N LEU A 369 20.37 16.05 -1.90
CA LEU A 369 20.78 16.59 -0.62
C LEU A 369 21.50 15.52 0.21
N VAL A 370 21.04 14.27 0.18
CA VAL A 370 21.73 13.14 0.80
C VAL A 370 23.16 13.01 0.27
N LYS A 371 23.37 13.08 -1.05
CA LYS A 371 24.71 13.06 -1.68
C LYS A 371 25.58 14.27 -1.30
N CYS A 372 24.96 15.44 -1.08
CA CYS A 372 25.68 16.59 -0.52
C CYS A 372 26.12 16.33 0.93
N ILE A 373 25.26 15.70 1.76
CA ILE A 373 25.61 15.32 3.15
C ILE A 373 26.76 14.29 3.16
N MET A 374 26.79 13.40 2.18
CA MET A 374 27.85 12.39 2.01
C MET A 374 29.14 12.97 1.40
N ASP A 375 29.15 14.25 1.01
CA ASP A 375 30.25 14.92 0.29
C ASP A 375 30.62 14.25 -1.07
N GLU A 376 29.64 13.54 -1.66
CA GLU A 376 29.84 12.88 -2.98
C GLU A 376 29.75 13.85 -4.16
N ILE A 377 29.05 14.97 -3.96
CA ILE A 377 28.82 15.99 -5.02
C ILE A 377 29.07 17.39 -4.49
N ALA A 378 29.68 18.25 -5.31
CA ALA A 378 29.92 19.64 -4.98
C ALA A 378 28.60 20.43 -4.83
N TYR A 379 28.55 21.37 -3.90
CA TYR A 379 27.41 22.25 -3.60
C TYR A 379 27.92 23.63 -3.20
N ASP A 380 27.06 24.64 -3.24
CA ASP A 380 27.31 25.98 -2.72
C ASP A 380 26.70 26.10 -1.32
N GLY A 381 27.25 27.01 -0.50
CA GLY A 381 26.82 27.21 0.89
C GLY A 381 27.67 26.44 1.87
N LYS A 382 27.17 26.25 3.09
CA LYS A 382 27.90 25.57 4.18
C LYS A 382 27.13 24.38 4.70
N LEU A 383 27.74 23.20 4.62
CA LEU A 383 27.24 21.97 5.21
C LEU A 383 28.28 21.46 6.20
N THR A 384 27.86 21.24 7.43
CA THR A 384 28.75 20.82 8.51
C THR A 384 28.28 19.50 9.09
N ILE A 385 29.14 18.50 9.05
CA ILE A 385 28.94 17.22 9.74
C ILE A 385 29.51 17.35 11.15
N GLY A 386 28.73 16.97 12.14
CA GLY A 386 29.08 17.07 13.55
C GLY A 386 30.27 16.22 13.96
N HIS A 387 30.81 16.49 15.15
CA HIS A 387 31.94 15.74 15.68
C HIS A 387 31.55 14.29 15.98
N ASN A 388 32.46 13.34 15.71
CA ASN A 388 32.30 11.90 15.90
C ASN A 388 31.08 11.29 15.15
N VAL A 389 30.62 11.89 14.07
CA VAL A 389 29.56 11.31 13.24
C VAL A 389 30.13 10.21 12.37
N GLN A 390 29.55 9.00 12.51
CA GLN A 390 29.81 7.84 11.66
C GLN A 390 28.56 7.57 10.83
N ILE A 391 28.64 7.84 9.53
CA ILE A 391 27.50 7.77 8.62
C ILE A 391 27.40 6.36 8.04
N GLY A 392 26.23 5.75 8.18
CA GLY A 392 25.83 4.59 7.41
C GLY A 392 24.84 5.05 6.34
N TYR A 393 25.19 4.83 5.08
CA TYR A 393 24.33 5.23 3.95
C TYR A 393 23.86 4.03 3.17
N PHE A 394 22.55 3.93 2.98
CA PHE A 394 21.91 2.97 2.11
C PHE A 394 21.44 3.67 0.84
N ALA A 395 22.19 3.51 -0.22
CA ALA A 395 21.87 4.05 -1.54
C ALA A 395 21.06 3.03 -2.36
N GLN A 396 20.30 3.53 -3.32
CA GLN A 396 19.51 2.72 -4.26
C GLN A 396 20.35 1.64 -5.01
N ASN A 397 21.65 1.88 -5.20
CA ASN A 397 22.59 0.98 -5.92
C ASN A 397 23.51 0.17 -5.00
N GLN A 398 23.31 0.16 -3.70
CA GLN A 398 24.20 -0.50 -2.74
C GLN A 398 24.29 -2.03 -2.92
N ALA A 399 23.25 -2.63 -3.48
CA ALA A 399 23.24 -4.04 -3.86
C ALA A 399 24.37 -4.44 -4.83
N GLN A 400 24.87 -3.50 -5.62
CA GLN A 400 25.94 -3.73 -6.61
C GLN A 400 27.36 -3.74 -5.96
N MET A 401 27.48 -3.24 -4.73
CA MET A 401 28.77 -3.19 -4.01
C MET A 401 29.05 -4.47 -3.21
N LEU A 402 28.16 -5.47 -3.23
CA LEU A 402 28.38 -6.75 -2.57
C LEU A 402 29.34 -7.61 -3.37
N ASP A 403 30.23 -8.33 -2.66
CA ASP A 403 31.14 -9.29 -3.29
C ASP A 403 30.36 -10.52 -3.78
N GLU A 404 30.26 -10.69 -5.08
CA GLU A 404 29.49 -11.74 -5.73
C GLU A 404 29.96 -13.16 -5.43
N ASN A 405 31.23 -13.33 -4.99
CA ASN A 405 31.82 -14.64 -4.75
C ASN A 405 31.58 -15.19 -3.35
N GLN A 406 31.15 -14.33 -2.41
CA GLN A 406 30.85 -14.71 -1.04
C GLN A 406 29.47 -15.34 -0.92
N THR A 407 29.29 -16.11 0.17
CA THR A 407 27.95 -16.56 0.56
C THR A 407 27.21 -15.43 1.29
N VAL A 408 25.89 -15.55 1.38
CA VAL A 408 25.07 -14.65 2.20
C VAL A 408 25.56 -14.62 3.64
N PHE A 409 25.85 -15.81 4.21
CA PHE A 409 26.37 -15.94 5.57
C PHE A 409 27.73 -15.26 5.74
N ASP A 410 28.70 -15.52 4.86
CA ASP A 410 30.04 -14.94 4.94
C ASP A 410 30.03 -13.41 4.84
N THR A 411 29.12 -12.85 4.03
CA THR A 411 28.96 -11.41 3.87
C THR A 411 28.58 -10.74 5.20
N ILE A 412 27.74 -11.40 5.98
CA ILE A 412 27.28 -10.87 7.28
C ILE A 412 28.28 -11.20 8.40
N ASP A 413 28.88 -12.39 8.41
CA ASP A 413 29.85 -12.79 9.44
C ASP A 413 31.08 -11.86 9.50
N ARG A 414 31.48 -11.28 8.37
CA ARG A 414 32.58 -10.31 8.31
C ARG A 414 32.30 -8.99 9.01
N VAL A 415 31.05 -8.59 9.07
CA VAL A 415 30.62 -7.31 9.65
C VAL A 415 30.10 -7.50 11.08
N ALA A 416 29.57 -8.66 11.39
CA ALA A 416 29.01 -8.98 12.69
C ALA A 416 30.09 -9.03 13.78
N THR A 417 29.86 -8.28 14.87
CA THR A 417 30.76 -8.21 16.03
C THR A 417 30.06 -8.66 17.31
N GLY A 418 30.80 -9.24 18.25
CA GLY A 418 30.31 -9.63 19.57
C GLY A 418 29.12 -10.60 19.52
N ASP A 419 28.09 -10.34 20.34
CA ASP A 419 26.88 -11.18 20.48
C ASP A 419 26.05 -11.30 19.20
N ILE A 420 26.19 -10.34 18.28
CA ILE A 420 25.48 -10.32 17.00
C ILE A 420 25.92 -11.53 16.17
N ARG A 421 27.19 -11.92 16.24
CA ARG A 421 27.74 -13.04 15.50
C ARG A 421 27.05 -14.38 15.84
N LEU A 422 26.60 -14.54 17.07
CA LEU A 422 25.85 -15.73 17.51
C LEU A 422 24.42 -15.79 16.93
N LYS A 423 23.89 -14.66 16.48
CA LYS A 423 22.51 -14.50 16.00
C LYS A 423 22.41 -14.29 14.49
N ILE A 424 23.51 -14.47 13.74
CA ILE A 424 23.52 -14.21 12.28
C ILE A 424 22.42 -15.01 11.57
N ARG A 425 22.23 -16.29 11.90
CA ARG A 425 21.21 -17.14 11.25
C ARG A 425 19.79 -16.67 11.55
N ASP A 426 19.53 -16.18 12.76
CA ASP A 426 18.24 -15.62 13.15
C ASP A 426 17.96 -14.32 12.41
N ILE A 427 18.99 -13.45 12.29
CA ILE A 427 18.92 -12.19 11.53
C ILE A 427 18.65 -12.49 10.05
N LEU A 428 19.41 -13.40 9.46
CA LEU A 428 19.20 -13.80 8.08
C LEU A 428 17.82 -14.40 7.87
N GLY A 429 17.34 -15.24 8.79
CA GLY A 429 15.99 -15.80 8.76
C GLY A 429 14.89 -14.74 8.76
N ALA A 430 15.01 -13.70 9.61
CA ALA A 430 14.04 -12.61 9.67
C ALA A 430 13.93 -11.79 8.37
N PHE A 431 15.03 -11.74 7.61
CA PHE A 431 15.07 -11.12 6.27
C PHE A 431 14.95 -12.16 5.14
N MET A 432 14.37 -13.32 5.40
CA MET A 432 14.08 -14.38 4.43
C MET A 432 15.30 -15.05 3.80
N PHE A 433 16.41 -15.11 4.51
CA PHE A 433 17.60 -15.91 4.16
C PHE A 433 17.79 -17.10 5.09
N GLY A 434 16.68 -17.76 5.52
CA GLY A 434 16.73 -18.93 6.39
C GLY A 434 17.18 -20.20 5.67
N GLY A 435 17.67 -21.19 6.44
CA GLY A 435 18.06 -22.50 5.92
C GLY A 435 19.14 -22.45 4.84
N GLU A 436 18.93 -23.17 3.75
CA GLU A 436 19.86 -23.25 2.60
C GLU A 436 20.07 -21.91 1.88
N ALA A 437 19.18 -20.94 2.05
CA ALA A 437 19.32 -19.62 1.42
C ALA A 437 20.54 -18.86 1.98
N SER A 438 20.94 -19.11 3.23
CA SER A 438 22.12 -18.50 3.84
C SER A 438 23.45 -18.93 3.20
N ASP A 439 23.49 -20.11 2.61
CA ASP A 439 24.68 -20.69 2.00
C ASP A 439 24.80 -20.38 0.49
N LYS A 440 23.79 -19.74 -0.10
CA LYS A 440 23.82 -19.29 -1.50
C LYS A 440 24.88 -18.20 -1.70
N LYS A 441 25.53 -18.21 -2.86
CA LYS A 441 26.45 -17.13 -3.26
C LYS A 441 25.67 -15.90 -3.67
N VAL A 442 26.21 -14.71 -3.37
CA VAL A 442 25.61 -13.42 -3.69
C VAL A 442 25.28 -13.27 -5.19
N LYS A 443 26.11 -13.82 -6.07
CA LYS A 443 25.89 -13.79 -7.53
C LYS A 443 24.59 -14.48 -7.99
N VAL A 444 24.06 -15.43 -7.22
CA VAL A 444 22.83 -16.19 -7.56
C VAL A 444 21.57 -15.49 -7.07
N LEU A 445 21.73 -14.48 -6.20
CA LEU A 445 20.62 -13.74 -5.62
C LEU A 445 19.94 -12.83 -6.65
N SER A 446 18.61 -12.73 -6.57
CA SER A 446 17.83 -11.72 -7.27
C SER A 446 18.20 -10.30 -6.81
N GLY A 447 17.84 -9.28 -7.59
CA GLY A 447 18.09 -7.88 -7.23
C GLY A 447 17.51 -7.52 -5.86
N GLY A 448 16.27 -7.92 -5.57
CA GLY A 448 15.63 -7.68 -4.28
C GLY A 448 16.31 -8.40 -3.10
N GLU A 449 16.81 -9.63 -3.32
CA GLU A 449 17.59 -10.36 -2.30
C GLU A 449 18.91 -9.67 -2.02
N ARG A 450 19.63 -9.22 -3.06
CA ARG A 450 20.88 -8.45 -2.89
C ARG A 450 20.65 -7.16 -2.11
N THR A 451 19.55 -6.45 -2.40
CA THR A 451 19.17 -5.23 -1.68
C THR A 451 18.91 -5.50 -0.20
N ARG A 452 18.17 -6.56 0.13
CA ARG A 452 17.95 -6.99 1.54
C ARG A 452 19.28 -7.36 2.24
N LEU A 453 20.15 -8.08 1.58
CA LEU A 453 21.45 -8.45 2.15
C LEU A 453 22.33 -7.23 2.43
N ALA A 454 22.38 -6.27 1.50
CA ALA A 454 23.08 -5.00 1.69
C ALA A 454 22.53 -4.20 2.87
N MET A 455 21.19 -4.21 3.05
CA MET A 455 20.52 -3.59 4.18
C MET A 455 20.95 -4.22 5.51
N ILE A 456 20.92 -5.55 5.61
CA ILE A 456 21.33 -6.27 6.81
C ILE A 456 22.78 -5.92 7.15
N LYS A 457 23.67 -5.94 6.16
CA LYS A 457 25.08 -5.59 6.34
C LYS A 457 25.23 -4.20 6.96
N LEU A 458 24.52 -3.19 6.41
CA LEU A 458 24.57 -1.81 6.90
C LEU A 458 24.07 -1.68 8.35
N LEU A 459 22.96 -2.37 8.68
CA LEU A 459 22.38 -2.32 10.03
C LEU A 459 23.29 -2.91 11.11
N LEU A 460 24.26 -3.74 10.72
CA LEU A 460 25.24 -4.35 11.64
C LEU A 460 26.56 -3.57 11.75
N GLU A 461 26.75 -2.52 10.95
CA GLU A 461 27.89 -1.63 11.05
C GLU A 461 27.75 -0.67 12.24
N PRO A 462 28.84 -0.30 12.94
CA PRO A 462 28.78 0.62 14.07
C PRO A 462 28.63 2.08 13.58
N VAL A 463 27.40 2.48 13.32
CA VAL A 463 27.04 3.83 12.83
C VAL A 463 26.20 4.59 13.85
N ASN A 464 26.27 5.93 13.85
CA ASN A 464 25.45 6.78 14.72
C ASN A 464 24.60 7.81 13.95
N LEU A 465 24.79 7.94 12.64
CA LEU A 465 23.90 8.60 11.69
C LEU A 465 23.57 7.61 10.57
N LEU A 466 22.31 7.20 10.49
CA LEU A 466 21.82 6.28 9.48
C LEU A 466 21.02 7.06 8.43
N ILE A 467 21.42 6.97 7.17
CA ILE A 467 20.73 7.58 6.03
C ILE A 467 20.21 6.46 5.13
N LEU A 468 18.90 6.38 4.97
CA LEU A 468 18.24 5.34 4.16
C LEU A 468 17.47 6.01 3.01
N ASP A 469 17.90 5.74 1.78
CA ASP A 469 17.27 6.26 0.56
C ASP A 469 16.43 5.16 -0.09
N GLU A 470 15.09 5.29 -0.01
CA GLU A 470 14.08 4.34 -0.47
C GLU A 470 14.31 2.89 0.03
N PRO A 471 14.47 2.69 1.35
CA PRO A 471 14.82 1.38 1.90
C PRO A 471 13.71 0.34 1.77
N THR A 472 12.47 0.77 1.56
CA THR A 472 11.28 -0.09 1.47
C THR A 472 11.07 -0.69 0.08
N ASN A 473 11.76 -0.18 -0.95
CA ASN A 473 11.68 -0.71 -2.29
C ASN A 473 12.16 -2.17 -2.33
N HIS A 474 11.37 -3.04 -2.93
CA HIS A 474 11.64 -4.49 -3.04
C HIS A 474 11.60 -5.27 -1.72
N LEU A 475 11.20 -4.65 -0.59
CA LEU A 475 10.94 -5.36 0.65
C LEU A 475 9.48 -5.83 0.69
N ASP A 476 9.27 -7.05 1.15
CA ASP A 476 7.93 -7.51 1.50
C ASP A 476 7.45 -6.87 2.81
N MET A 477 6.18 -6.97 3.10
CA MET A 477 5.56 -6.35 4.28
C MET A 477 6.24 -6.76 5.58
N ARG A 478 6.66 -8.03 5.68
CA ARG A 478 7.33 -8.55 6.87
C ARG A 478 8.74 -7.96 7.06
N SER A 479 9.54 -7.95 5.99
CA SER A 479 10.88 -7.32 6.03
C SER A 479 10.79 -5.83 6.33
N LYS A 480 9.73 -5.13 5.86
CA LYS A 480 9.44 -3.75 6.22
C LYS A 480 9.16 -3.59 7.72
N ASP A 481 8.36 -4.48 8.32
CA ASP A 481 8.07 -4.44 9.76
C ASP A 481 9.32 -4.67 10.60
N VAL A 482 10.16 -5.65 10.22
CA VAL A 482 11.46 -5.90 10.89
C VAL A 482 12.39 -4.69 10.79
N LEU A 483 12.48 -4.08 9.61
CA LEU A 483 13.28 -2.87 9.42
C LEU A 483 12.72 -1.69 10.22
N LYS A 484 11.41 -1.50 10.23
CA LYS A 484 10.72 -0.45 10.99
C LYS A 484 11.03 -0.56 12.48
N GLU A 485 10.92 -1.76 13.04
CA GLU A 485 11.22 -2.01 14.45
C GLU A 485 12.71 -1.82 14.76
N ALA A 486 13.60 -2.29 13.88
CA ALA A 486 15.02 -2.05 14.01
C ALA A 486 15.34 -0.54 14.09
N ILE A 487 14.81 0.25 13.15
CA ILE A 487 15.01 1.70 13.14
C ILE A 487 14.38 2.35 14.39
N ARG A 488 13.26 1.85 14.89
CA ARG A 488 12.63 2.35 16.12
C ARG A 488 13.54 2.17 17.33
N GLU A 489 14.20 1.02 17.45
CA GLU A 489 15.13 0.71 18.55
C GLU A 489 16.51 1.37 18.37
N PHE A 490 16.81 1.95 17.21
CA PHE A 490 18.10 2.60 16.96
C PHE A 490 18.24 3.91 17.74
N ASP A 491 19.28 4.00 18.59
CA ASP A 491 19.55 5.16 19.45
C ASP A 491 20.21 6.34 18.71
N GLY A 492 20.67 6.13 17.49
CA GLY A 492 21.31 7.15 16.65
C GLY A 492 20.31 8.07 15.95
N THR A 493 20.85 8.95 15.12
CA THR A 493 20.07 9.84 14.26
C THR A 493 19.75 9.15 12.95
N VAL A 494 18.52 9.34 12.42
CA VAL A 494 18.08 8.70 11.19
C VAL A 494 17.52 9.73 10.22
N ILE A 495 17.95 9.65 8.96
CA ILE A 495 17.37 10.38 7.83
C ILE A 495 16.73 9.33 6.91
N LEU A 496 15.42 9.43 6.71
CA LEU A 496 14.64 8.51 5.86
C LEU A 496 14.17 9.26 4.61
N VAL A 497 14.58 8.83 3.45
CA VAL A 497 13.94 9.21 2.19
C VAL A 497 13.01 8.07 1.82
N SER A 498 11.70 8.25 1.91
CA SER A 498 10.73 7.21 1.59
C SER A 498 9.37 7.77 1.18
N HIS A 499 8.70 7.05 0.31
CA HIS A 499 7.32 7.31 -0.10
C HIS A 499 6.29 6.40 0.59
N ASP A 500 6.76 5.49 1.42
CA ASP A 500 5.92 4.55 2.17
C ASP A 500 5.40 5.19 3.45
N ARG A 501 4.12 5.59 3.42
CA ARG A 501 3.44 6.30 4.53
C ARG A 501 3.37 5.45 5.80
N ASP A 502 3.04 4.17 5.64
CA ASP A 502 2.94 3.20 6.74
C ASP A 502 4.30 2.96 7.41
N PHE A 503 5.36 2.90 6.61
CA PHE A 503 6.71 2.75 7.11
C PHE A 503 7.15 3.96 7.92
N LEU A 504 6.87 5.19 7.44
CA LEU A 504 7.23 6.44 8.12
C LEU A 504 6.40 6.69 9.37
N ASP A 505 5.17 6.15 9.44
CA ASP A 505 4.25 6.38 10.55
C ASP A 505 4.79 5.82 11.87
N GLY A 506 4.76 6.65 12.92
CA GLY A 506 5.30 6.32 14.25
C GLY A 506 6.83 6.16 14.31
N LEU A 507 7.56 6.37 13.20
CA LEU A 507 9.02 6.43 13.17
C LEU A 507 9.55 7.86 13.26
N VAL A 508 9.00 8.75 12.45
CA VAL A 508 9.51 10.11 12.27
C VAL A 508 8.75 11.12 13.13
N THR A 509 9.47 12.07 13.66
CA THR A 509 8.93 13.18 14.48
C THR A 509 8.98 14.51 13.75
N LYS A 510 9.65 14.54 12.61
CA LYS A 510 9.87 15.73 11.79
C LYS A 510 9.93 15.34 10.31
N VAL A 511 9.31 16.14 9.47
CA VAL A 511 9.28 15.95 8.01
C VAL A 511 9.88 17.18 7.34
N TYR A 512 10.82 16.97 6.44
CA TYR A 512 11.34 17.98 5.53
C TYR A 512 10.71 17.79 4.16
N GLU A 513 9.88 18.75 3.74
CA GLU A 513 9.21 18.76 2.44
C GLU A 513 10.09 19.43 1.40
N PHE A 514 10.39 18.71 0.32
CA PHE A 514 11.08 19.21 -0.86
C PHE A 514 10.05 19.59 -1.92
N GLY A 515 10.11 20.82 -2.40
CA GLY A 515 9.20 21.30 -3.44
C GLY A 515 9.56 22.69 -3.95
N GLY A 516 9.49 22.91 -5.27
CA GLY A 516 9.78 24.19 -5.88
C GLY A 516 11.16 24.74 -5.61
N GLY A 517 12.18 23.88 -5.48
CA GLY A 517 13.55 24.26 -5.20
C GLY A 517 13.80 24.73 -3.75
N GLN A 518 12.87 24.51 -2.84
CA GLN A 518 12.97 24.84 -1.41
C GLN A 518 12.77 23.61 -0.53
N VAL A 519 13.26 23.69 0.70
CA VAL A 519 13.04 22.67 1.73
C VAL A 519 12.33 23.31 2.92
N LYS A 520 11.14 22.80 3.27
CA LYS A 520 10.33 23.28 4.38
C LYS A 520 10.30 22.26 5.50
N GLU A 521 10.45 22.73 6.74
CA GLU A 521 10.36 21.91 7.93
C GLU A 521 8.92 21.84 8.43
N HIS A 522 8.43 20.62 8.70
CA HIS A 522 7.16 20.34 9.34
C HIS A 522 7.40 19.50 10.60
N LEU A 523 6.96 20.02 11.74
CA LEU A 523 6.95 19.27 12.99
C LEU A 523 5.76 18.32 13.02
N GLY A 524 5.96 17.09 13.48
CA GLY A 524 4.97 16.03 13.57
C GLY A 524 5.26 14.85 12.67
N GLY A 525 4.37 13.85 12.71
CA GLY A 525 4.45 12.63 11.90
C GLY A 525 3.99 12.83 10.46
N ILE A 526 4.12 11.75 9.66
CA ILE A 526 3.78 11.80 8.23
C ILE A 526 2.29 12.09 7.99
N TYR A 527 1.38 11.53 8.77
CA TYR A 527 -0.06 11.75 8.60
C TYR A 527 -0.48 13.17 8.97
N GLU A 528 0.13 13.77 10.01
CA GLU A 528 -0.11 15.17 10.35
C GLU A 528 0.35 16.12 9.22
N PHE A 529 1.49 15.83 8.61
CA PHE A 529 1.98 16.53 7.44
C PHE A 529 0.99 16.44 6.26
N LEU A 530 0.50 15.24 5.94
CA LEU A 530 -0.44 15.00 4.84
C LEU A 530 -1.79 15.70 5.08
N GLN A 531 -2.29 15.71 6.31
CA GLN A 531 -3.51 16.45 6.66
C GLN A 531 -3.35 17.96 6.46
N LYS A 532 -2.23 18.54 6.92
CA LYS A 532 -1.94 19.98 6.72
C LYS A 532 -1.90 20.31 5.23
N LYS A 533 -1.21 19.50 4.43
CA LYS A 533 -1.10 19.70 2.98
C LYS A 533 -2.45 19.59 2.27
N LYS A 534 -3.32 18.66 2.67
CA LYS A 534 -4.69 18.57 2.14
C LYS A 534 -5.51 19.82 2.44
N ILE A 535 -5.39 20.39 3.63
CA ILE A 535 -6.06 21.63 4.02
C ILE A 535 -5.52 22.81 3.23
N GLU A 536 -4.20 22.93 3.03
CA GLU A 536 -3.59 23.98 2.22
C GLU A 536 -4.06 23.94 0.77
N SER A 537 -4.12 22.76 0.15
CA SER A 537 -4.61 22.59 -1.22
C SER A 537 -6.08 22.96 -1.38
N LEU A 538 -6.95 22.63 -0.40
CA LEU A 538 -8.34 23.04 -0.39
C LEU A 538 -8.50 24.56 -0.26
N ASN A 539 -7.68 25.20 0.59
CA ASN A 539 -7.68 26.67 0.75
C ASN A 539 -7.21 27.39 -0.51
N GLU A 540 -6.23 26.82 -1.25
CA GLU A 540 -5.76 27.36 -2.53
C GLU A 540 -6.84 27.26 -3.62
N LEU A 541 -7.57 26.15 -3.68
CA LEU A 541 -8.72 25.97 -4.58
C LEU A 541 -9.83 26.99 -4.30
N GLN A 542 -10.13 27.26 -3.03
CA GLN A 542 -11.12 28.27 -2.63
C GLN A 542 -10.67 29.70 -2.98
N LYS A 543 -9.37 30.02 -2.81
CA LYS A 543 -8.81 31.32 -3.23
C LYS A 543 -8.80 31.48 -4.74
N GLY A 544 -8.49 30.42 -5.51
CA GLY A 544 -8.53 30.42 -6.97
C GLY A 544 -9.95 30.63 -7.53
N ALA A 545 -10.97 30.06 -6.87
CA ALA A 545 -12.36 30.23 -7.24
C ALA A 545 -12.88 31.66 -6.97
N SER A 546 -12.32 32.37 -5.97
CA SER A 546 -12.70 33.75 -5.65
C SER A 546 -12.08 34.81 -6.57
N LEU A 547 -11.08 34.45 -7.38
CA LEU A 547 -10.39 35.38 -8.32
C LEU A 547 -11.00 35.41 -9.72
N SER A 548 -12.00 34.58 -10.04
CA SER A 548 -12.61 34.50 -11.38
C SER A 548 -13.92 35.30 -11.55
N PHE A 549 -14.35 36.08 -10.56
CA PHE A 549 -15.50 36.97 -10.69
C PHE A 549 -15.11 38.43 -10.40
N SER A 550 -14.61 39.11 -11.43
CA SER A 550 -14.60 40.59 -11.46
C SER A 550 -15.79 41.04 -12.28
N PRO A 551 -16.79 41.70 -11.68
CA PRO A 551 -17.83 42.36 -12.49
C PRO A 551 -17.30 43.68 -12.99
N THR A 552 -17.33 43.83 -14.31
CA THR A 552 -17.17 45.12 -15.03
C THR A 552 -18.15 46.17 -14.49
N ALA A 553 -17.63 47.34 -14.23
CA ALA A 553 -18.33 48.52 -13.78
C ALA A 553 -19.37 49.04 -14.80
N GLY A 554 -20.54 49.41 -14.32
CA GLY A 554 -21.48 50.18 -15.11
C GLY A 554 -22.82 50.45 -14.42
N SER A 555 -22.95 51.68 -13.94
CA SER A 555 -24.16 52.48 -13.66
C SER A 555 -24.78 52.45 -12.27
N LYS A 556 -24.75 53.65 -11.70
CA LYS A 556 -25.48 54.12 -10.52
C LYS A 556 -26.99 54.14 -10.78
N ALA A 557 -27.79 53.67 -9.83
CA ALA A 557 -29.11 54.22 -9.52
C ALA A 557 -29.47 53.87 -8.07
N ASP A 558 -29.84 54.90 -7.32
CA ASP A 558 -30.35 54.88 -5.96
C ASP A 558 -31.63 54.06 -5.82
N SER A 559 -31.75 53.27 -4.76
CA SER A 559 -33.01 53.17 -3.99
C SER A 559 -32.79 52.37 -2.69
N LYS A 560 -33.46 52.87 -1.68
CA LYS A 560 -33.45 52.61 -0.24
C LYS A 560 -33.96 51.23 0.17
N ASP A 561 -33.43 50.80 1.32
CA ASP A 561 -34.03 50.01 2.40
C ASP A 561 -34.80 48.71 2.09
N ALA A 562 -34.17 47.58 2.41
CA ALA A 562 -34.79 46.51 3.19
C ALA A 562 -33.69 45.57 3.70
N GLU A 563 -33.53 45.48 5.01
CA GLU A 563 -32.67 44.48 5.68
C GLU A 563 -33.19 43.07 5.40
N GLN A 564 -32.39 42.27 4.70
CA GLN A 564 -32.49 40.82 4.73
C GLN A 564 -31.26 40.26 5.49
N PRO A 565 -31.43 39.30 6.42
CA PRO A 565 -30.33 38.75 7.18
C PRO A 565 -29.42 37.94 6.25
N SER A 566 -28.13 38.24 6.29
CA SER A 566 -27.11 37.59 5.50
C SER A 566 -27.04 36.07 5.76
N GLU A 567 -26.95 35.26 4.69
CA GLU A 567 -26.81 33.80 4.74
C GLU A 567 -25.68 33.31 5.68
N ASN A 568 -24.67 34.12 5.94
CA ASN A 568 -23.61 33.85 6.91
C ASN A 568 -24.06 33.82 8.39
N LYS A 569 -25.17 34.45 8.75
CA LYS A 569 -25.71 34.37 10.12
C LYS A 569 -26.52 33.08 10.34
N LEU A 570 -27.26 32.64 9.33
CA LEU A 570 -28.02 31.38 9.37
C LEU A 570 -27.10 30.15 9.41
N SER A 571 -25.97 30.18 8.71
CA SER A 571 -24.99 29.09 8.75
C SER A 571 -24.25 29.01 10.09
N TYR A 572 -23.97 30.15 10.73
CA TYR A 572 -23.30 30.21 12.02
C TYR A 572 -24.22 29.76 13.18
N GLU A 573 -25.51 30.08 13.15
CA GLU A 573 -26.49 29.63 14.15
C GLU A 573 -26.78 28.15 14.00
N ALA A 574 -26.90 27.63 12.78
CA ALA A 574 -27.04 26.19 12.50
C ALA A 574 -25.84 25.40 12.97
N GLN A 575 -24.62 25.89 12.75
CA GLN A 575 -23.38 25.26 13.19
C GLN A 575 -23.21 25.28 14.70
N LYS A 576 -23.68 26.31 15.36
CA LYS A 576 -23.72 26.45 16.83
C LYS A 576 -24.72 25.49 17.48
N GLU A 577 -25.88 25.31 16.87
CA GLU A 577 -26.87 24.33 17.34
C GLU A 577 -26.39 22.89 17.14
N LEU A 578 -25.73 22.60 16.02
CA LEU A 578 -25.17 21.29 15.71
C LEU A 578 -24.06 20.93 16.70
N ASN A 579 -23.14 21.86 16.98
CA ASN A 579 -22.08 21.68 17.99
C ASN A 579 -22.63 21.49 19.40
N LYS A 580 -23.80 22.11 19.71
CA LYS A 580 -24.46 21.92 20.99
C LYS A 580 -25.11 20.53 21.09
N LYS A 581 -25.65 19.99 19.98
CA LYS A 581 -26.20 18.63 19.91
C LYS A 581 -25.07 17.60 20.02
N LEU A 582 -23.95 17.78 19.30
CA LEU A 582 -22.77 16.90 19.39
C LEU A 582 -22.21 16.81 20.81
N LYS A 583 -22.02 17.95 21.49
CA LYS A 583 -21.60 17.97 22.90
C LYS A 583 -22.58 17.30 23.86
N LYS A 584 -23.87 17.36 23.56
CA LYS A 584 -24.88 16.70 24.39
C LYS A 584 -24.84 15.20 24.24
N LEU A 585 -24.70 14.70 23.00
CA LEU A 585 -24.57 13.26 22.72
C LEU A 585 -23.25 12.70 23.26
N GLU A 586 -22.14 13.41 23.10
CA GLU A 586 -20.85 13.03 23.67
C GLU A 586 -20.91 12.85 25.19
N ARG A 587 -21.64 13.72 25.88
CA ARG A 587 -21.87 13.60 27.31
C ARG A 587 -22.76 12.40 27.67
N GLN A 588 -23.78 12.11 26.86
CA GLN A 588 -24.65 10.95 27.06
C GLN A 588 -23.89 9.62 26.84
N VAL A 589 -23.03 9.54 25.81
CA VAL A 589 -22.14 8.40 25.59
C VAL A 589 -21.25 8.17 26.81
N ALA A 590 -20.60 9.20 27.32
CA ALA A 590 -19.74 9.10 28.50
C ALA A 590 -20.53 8.71 29.80
N GLU A 591 -21.77 9.16 29.94
CA GLU A 591 -22.65 8.77 31.06
C GLU A 591 -23.07 7.29 30.95
N CYS A 592 -23.34 6.78 29.74
CA CYS A 592 -23.64 5.36 29.51
C CYS A 592 -22.40 4.50 29.78
N GLU A 593 -21.22 4.88 29.31
CA GLU A 593 -19.96 4.18 29.56
C GLU A 593 -19.64 4.04 31.07
N ALA A 594 -19.78 5.14 31.81
CA ALA A 594 -19.60 5.11 33.27
C ALA A 594 -20.63 4.22 33.99
N SER A 595 -21.86 4.12 33.44
CA SER A 595 -22.91 3.27 33.98
C SER A 595 -22.65 1.79 33.69
N ILE A 596 -22.12 1.47 32.49
CA ILE A 596 -21.68 0.12 32.09
C ILE A 596 -20.57 -0.34 33.03
N GLU A 597 -19.50 0.43 33.20
CA GLU A 597 -18.37 0.10 34.09
C GLU A 597 -18.82 -0.17 35.53
N LYS A 598 -19.77 0.64 36.01
CA LYS A 598 -20.33 0.45 37.34
C LYS A 598 -21.12 -0.86 37.46
N LYS A 599 -21.92 -1.21 36.45
CA LYS A 599 -22.70 -2.44 36.43
C LYS A 599 -21.85 -3.68 36.28
N GLU A 600 -20.79 -3.61 35.48
CA GLU A 600 -19.80 -4.69 35.35
C GLU A 600 -19.08 -4.95 36.67
N THR A 601 -18.72 -3.90 37.41
CA THR A 601 -18.13 -4.08 38.75
C THR A 601 -19.11 -4.66 39.77
N GLU A 602 -20.40 -4.31 39.71
CA GLU A 602 -21.46 -4.90 40.55
C GLU A 602 -21.67 -6.39 40.19
N ILE A 603 -21.67 -6.76 38.91
CA ILE A 603 -21.78 -8.15 38.42
C ILE A 603 -20.58 -8.97 38.90
N ALA A 604 -19.35 -8.45 38.71
CA ALA A 604 -18.15 -9.14 39.17
C ALA A 604 -18.12 -9.40 40.69
N ALA A 605 -18.67 -8.45 41.48
CA ALA A 605 -18.79 -8.62 42.92
C ALA A 605 -19.78 -9.74 43.30
N VAL A 606 -20.92 -9.83 42.58
CA VAL A 606 -21.91 -10.90 42.78
C VAL A 606 -21.36 -12.25 42.32
N GLU A 607 -20.66 -12.31 41.19
CA GLU A 607 -19.98 -13.51 40.67
C GLU A 607 -18.91 -14.01 41.63
N ALA A 608 -18.14 -13.12 42.27
CA ALA A 608 -17.18 -13.49 43.30
C ALA A 608 -17.86 -14.08 44.54
N GLN A 609 -19.06 -13.61 44.93
CA GLN A 609 -19.83 -14.19 46.01
C GLN A 609 -20.44 -15.55 45.64
N MET A 610 -20.92 -15.70 44.39
CA MET A 610 -21.42 -16.98 43.86
C MET A 610 -20.33 -18.07 43.75
N ALA A 611 -19.07 -17.68 43.60
CA ALA A 611 -17.94 -18.61 43.57
C ALA A 611 -17.58 -19.21 44.94
N THR A 612 -18.17 -18.74 46.03
CA THR A 612 -17.97 -19.34 47.37
C THR A 612 -18.89 -20.54 47.57
N PRO A 613 -18.47 -21.55 48.38
CA PRO A 613 -19.29 -22.76 48.63
C PRO A 613 -20.68 -22.47 49.21
N GLU A 614 -20.83 -21.37 49.95
CA GLU A 614 -22.11 -20.93 50.53
C GLU A 614 -22.94 -20.14 49.51
N GLY A 615 -22.31 -19.39 48.62
CA GLY A 615 -22.98 -18.62 47.56
C GLY A 615 -23.49 -19.47 46.40
N ALA A 616 -22.88 -20.62 46.14
CA ALA A 616 -23.28 -21.53 45.04
C ALA A 616 -24.69 -22.15 45.23
N SER A 617 -25.25 -22.13 46.46
CA SER A 617 -26.60 -22.61 46.76
C SER A 617 -27.62 -21.50 47.01
N ASN A 618 -27.23 -20.25 46.91
CA ASN A 618 -28.11 -19.11 47.22
C ASN A 618 -28.86 -18.62 45.98
N MET A 619 -30.17 -18.90 45.92
CA MET A 619 -31.06 -18.55 44.81
C MET A 619 -31.23 -17.04 44.64
N GLU A 620 -31.13 -16.26 45.71
CA GLU A 620 -31.24 -14.80 45.66
C GLU A 620 -30.06 -14.13 44.90
N LEU A 621 -28.84 -14.72 45.01
CA LEU A 621 -27.67 -14.22 44.25
C LEU A 621 -27.81 -14.49 42.77
N TYR A 622 -28.43 -15.61 42.37
CA TYR A 622 -28.74 -15.87 40.96
C TYR A 622 -29.78 -14.91 40.39
N GLU A 623 -30.83 -14.59 41.15
CA GLU A 623 -31.83 -13.60 40.72
C GLU A 623 -31.22 -12.20 40.61
N GLN A 624 -30.37 -11.80 41.56
CA GLN A 624 -29.64 -10.52 41.51
C GLN A 624 -28.69 -10.46 40.29
N HIS A 625 -27.97 -11.53 40.03
CA HIS A 625 -27.09 -11.61 38.86
C HIS A 625 -27.87 -11.48 37.55
N GLN A 626 -29.02 -12.17 37.42
CA GLN A 626 -29.88 -12.03 36.22
C GLN A 626 -30.46 -10.64 36.08
N GLN A 627 -30.87 -9.99 37.19
CA GLN A 627 -31.36 -8.61 37.14
C GLN A 627 -30.28 -7.62 36.73
N LEU A 628 -29.06 -7.75 37.25
CA LEU A 628 -27.93 -6.91 36.90
C LEU A 628 -27.51 -7.09 35.43
N LYS A 629 -27.50 -8.33 34.92
CA LYS A 629 -27.27 -8.59 33.49
C LYS A 629 -28.32 -7.93 32.59
N LYS A 630 -29.59 -8.07 32.96
CA LYS A 630 -30.65 -7.42 32.17
C LYS A 630 -30.52 -5.90 32.17
N GLN A 631 -30.16 -5.29 33.32
CA GLN A 631 -29.89 -3.85 33.38
C GLN A 631 -28.68 -3.44 32.59
N LEU A 632 -27.64 -4.27 32.53
CA LEU A 632 -26.47 -4.03 31.69
C LEU A 632 -26.84 -4.05 30.20
N ASP A 633 -27.60 -5.06 29.77
CA ASP A 633 -28.06 -5.18 28.38
C ASP A 633 -28.89 -3.96 27.94
N GLU A 634 -29.81 -3.47 28.81
CA GLU A 634 -30.60 -2.27 28.55
C GLU A 634 -29.74 -1.00 28.40
N ILE A 635 -28.67 -0.86 29.20
CA ILE A 635 -27.73 0.28 29.13
C ILE A 635 -26.86 0.16 27.88
N VAL A 636 -26.43 -1.04 27.50
CA VAL A 636 -25.64 -1.29 26.28
C VAL A 636 -26.47 -0.96 25.02
N GLU A 637 -27.74 -1.36 24.96
CA GLU A 637 -28.63 -0.98 23.85
C GLU A 637 -28.84 0.54 23.75
N GLU A 638 -28.93 1.22 24.90
CA GLU A 638 -29.02 2.69 24.92
C GLU A 638 -27.71 3.33 24.47
N TRP A 639 -26.57 2.81 24.91
CA TRP A 639 -25.25 3.26 24.48
C TRP A 639 -25.04 3.08 22.98
N GLU A 640 -25.40 1.93 22.40
CA GLU A 640 -25.32 1.66 20.97
C GLU A 640 -26.15 2.67 20.16
N ARG A 641 -27.38 2.93 20.58
CA ARG A 641 -28.27 3.87 19.91
C ARG A 641 -27.70 5.30 19.91
N VAL A 642 -27.22 5.76 21.09
CA VAL A 642 -26.67 7.11 21.24
C VAL A 642 -25.33 7.25 20.52
N SER A 643 -24.51 6.20 20.49
CA SER A 643 -23.23 6.17 19.76
C SER A 643 -23.43 6.24 18.26
N ILE A 644 -24.41 5.52 17.70
CA ILE A 644 -24.75 5.59 16.28
C ILE A 644 -25.23 7.00 15.91
N GLU A 645 -26.12 7.60 16.71
CA GLU A 645 -26.61 8.95 16.48
C GLU A 645 -25.49 10.01 16.57
N TRP A 646 -24.53 9.81 17.48
CA TRP A 646 -23.36 10.68 17.60
C TRP A 646 -22.41 10.54 16.41
N GLU A 647 -22.16 9.30 15.91
CA GLU A 647 -21.33 9.05 14.74
C GLU A 647 -21.98 9.58 13.44
N GLU A 648 -23.29 9.40 13.27
CA GLU A 648 -24.02 9.93 12.11
C GLU A 648 -23.95 11.46 12.04
N LEU A 649 -24.12 12.15 13.17
CA LEU A 649 -24.00 13.61 13.25
C LEU A 649 -22.56 14.09 13.10
N LYS A 650 -21.57 13.29 13.48
CA LYS A 650 -20.14 13.59 13.32
C LYS A 650 -19.67 13.38 11.87
N THR A 651 -20.15 12.34 11.20
CA THR A 651 -19.85 12.05 9.79
C THR A 651 -20.64 12.93 8.83
N GLY A 652 -21.87 13.33 9.17
CA GLY A 652 -22.66 14.31 8.41
C GLY A 652 -22.06 15.72 8.37
N ASN A 653 -21.13 16.06 9.25
CA ASN A 653 -20.38 17.31 9.25
C ASN A 653 -19.15 17.32 8.31
N GLY A 654 -18.88 16.23 7.63
CA GLY A 654 -17.73 16.05 6.73
C GLY A 654 -18.06 16.17 5.23
N GLN A 655 -19.30 16.56 4.86
CA GLN A 655 -19.67 16.79 3.45
C GLN A 655 -19.84 18.29 3.15
#